data_c6b987a82a2647eb04125f9db60e2059
#
_entry.id   c6b987a82a2647eb04125f9db60e2059
#
_cell.length_a   1.000
_cell.length_b   1.000
_cell.length_c   1.000
_cell.angle_alpha   90.00
_cell.angle_beta   90.00
_cell.angle_gamma   90.00
#
_symmetry.space_group_name_H-M   'P 1'
#
loop_
_entity.id
_entity.type
_entity.pdbx_description
1 polymer ?
#
loop_
_entity_poly.entity_id
_entity_poly.type
_entity_poly.pdbx_seq_one_letter_code
_entity_poly.pdbx_strand_id
1 'polypeptide(L)'
;MRVRIRGTHLRPRRTAAGADTGDVTAPVPDPDVFVGRARELDDLRGWLGKAFDGRGRLVAIEGEAGIGKTRLVEEFVKVARSRGVPARVGRAREDASGTPLWPWRRLMRGLDAARRYSTADAASTARLQLFDDVVDLLRAEAEPAGLVLVLEDLHWADSASFALLRHVTAELHDSRILIVATYRDSSGVLAELIREPGVAIVGLSPFTAGEVVDYLARVGARSDPQWARFVHQRAAGNPLYVRVLGRVAVPGGADDFDPAAVERAVEREPALRRLVAASLDPLGADCVRLLGAASAIGEEFDLSVVARACDRTSSEVAVTLDGAMSSGVLGDSARPGLCRFSHSLVRDAVYGDLDHAERAGWHRRIALALEAEAEAEHSGMRAAEVATHWSRAASDQLSRRRAGLWARRAARVAAADFAYEEAVRFAQLALSHLSTAPAGEGPAGAAPAGAGPAGAGPAGERAEALLELAGAQSGCGAYRAALETAAAVVPIAAGAERFDLVAQACTVVQGVSGDPDIRVAVRRLCERALAVLPESERVPRARVLAELACLVAGPSHEGFDGALTQAQELSAESLELATASADPVAEFEALRARHLALVADDFVAERLAIGTRAISLADAGHVPQAAMWGHLWRFDAAMQVGNIAVMDAELAQLRAVVDKLRLPLARWHLERTRATRAALVGDFGEAIEYNLAARAIGRRMDDISLTGLTFSFDVCLSQLRGSWELLGDALWAVLRHAPPIPIVVASKATALHGCGRLDEAREVYEQGRERVLSMPFDGTWLPTHTILADVTVAFGDEATAAALYDRLAPHGAYGVASGAGTVFYGGAVAGYLGRLALLLGRHDKAIAHLEQAQTFDMRLSARPFVALHRLSLAQAHLLRGAPGDHAVAARTVQEAAATFRRLDMPGRLAEATALADRLSTARPTDPLTAREREIAALVTAGMSNKAIADKLVLSERTVETHVRNVLAKLGLTRRTQLATWYLSAGRS
;
A
#
# COMPACT_ATOMS: atom_id res chain seq x y z
N MET A 1 40.14 17.32 20.48
CA MET A 1 41.34 18.18 20.47
C MET A 1 41.07 19.30 19.46
N ARG A 2 40.66 20.47 19.95
CA ARG A 2 40.23 21.60 19.10
C ARG A 2 41.47 22.43 18.75
N VAL A 3 41.77 22.59 17.48
CA VAL A 3 42.78 23.55 17.00
C VAL A 3 42.04 24.76 16.41
N ARG A 4 42.16 25.89 17.09
CA ARG A 4 41.76 27.21 16.58
C ARG A 4 42.89 27.72 15.66
N ILE A 5 42.54 28.07 14.44
CA ILE A 5 43.41 28.90 13.60
C ILE A 5 42.83 30.32 13.58
N ARG A 6 43.69 31.29 14.05
CA ARG A 6 43.42 32.72 14.04
C ARG A 6 43.60 33.29 12.63
N GLY A 7 42.66 34.09 12.19
CA GLY A 7 42.80 34.91 11.00
C GLY A 7 43.78 36.08 11.21
N THR A 8 44.60 36.31 10.22
CA THR A 8 45.38 37.54 10.07
C THR A 8 44.94 38.26 8.81
N HIS A 9 44.33 39.41 9.01
CA HIS A 9 44.07 40.38 7.95
C HIS A 9 45.36 40.94 7.40
N LEU A 10 45.62 40.83 6.11
CA LEU A 10 46.61 41.61 5.38
C LEU A 10 45.91 42.48 4.33
N ARG A 11 45.90 43.78 4.54
CA ARG A 11 45.53 44.77 3.52
C ARG A 11 46.72 44.93 2.54
N PRO A 12 46.52 45.01 1.21
CA PRO A 12 47.55 45.33 0.28
C PRO A 12 47.74 46.87 0.24
N ARG A 13 49.04 47.31 0.35
CA ARG A 13 49.49 48.70 0.14
C ARG A 13 49.41 49.03 -1.36
N ARG A 14 48.85 50.24 -1.64
CA ARG A 14 48.99 50.92 -2.93
C ARG A 14 50.44 51.33 -3.14
N THR A 15 51.02 50.94 -4.28
CA THR A 15 52.15 51.75 -4.87
C THR A 15 51.71 52.18 -6.28
N ALA A 16 51.80 53.45 -6.54
CA ALA A 16 51.55 54.03 -7.84
C ALA A 16 52.84 53.98 -8.66
N ALA A 17 52.77 53.71 -9.93
CA ALA A 17 53.30 54.47 -11.06
C ALA A 17 53.32 53.58 -12.36
N GLY A 18 52.64 54.00 -13.34
CA GLY A 18 53.18 54.25 -14.68
C GLY A 18 53.02 53.20 -15.76
N ALA A 19 52.25 53.60 -16.69
CA ALA A 19 52.34 53.35 -18.15
C ALA A 19 51.17 52.62 -18.79
N ASP A 20 50.43 53.34 -19.50
CA ASP A 20 49.44 53.28 -20.47
C ASP A 20 49.72 52.13 -21.51
N THR A 21 49.02 51.08 -21.56
CA THR A 21 48.74 50.23 -22.74
C THR A 21 47.30 49.75 -22.58
N GLY A 22 46.41 50.23 -23.45
CA GLY A 22 45.00 50.01 -23.46
C GLY A 22 44.64 48.54 -23.65
N ASP A 23 44.32 47.88 -22.59
CA ASP A 23 43.62 46.61 -22.56
C ASP A 23 42.28 46.84 -21.86
N VAL A 24 41.23 46.98 -22.67
CA VAL A 24 39.86 47.14 -22.21
C VAL A 24 39.34 45.72 -21.81
N THR A 25 39.74 45.28 -20.60
CA THR A 25 39.09 44.19 -19.94
C THR A 25 37.69 44.67 -19.49
N ALA A 26 36.67 44.21 -20.16
CA ALA A 26 35.30 44.46 -19.76
C ALA A 26 35.10 44.00 -18.28
N PRO A 27 34.36 44.77 -17.45
CA PRO A 27 34.15 44.44 -16.06
C PRO A 27 33.48 43.05 -15.95
N VAL A 28 34.00 42.20 -15.06
CA VAL A 28 33.37 40.92 -14.73
C VAL A 28 31.97 41.24 -14.21
N PRO A 29 30.89 40.78 -14.86
CA PRO A 29 29.55 41.11 -14.44
C PRO A 29 29.29 40.56 -13.03
N ASP A 30 28.66 41.38 -12.20
CA ASP A 30 28.17 40.99 -10.89
C ASP A 30 27.22 39.79 -11.05
N PRO A 31 27.49 38.62 -10.47
CA PRO A 31 26.62 37.41 -10.55
C PRO A 31 25.25 37.65 -9.93
N ASP A 32 25.02 38.76 -9.22
CA ASP A 32 23.79 39.05 -8.48
C ASP A 32 22.74 39.89 -9.23
N VAL A 33 22.93 40.22 -10.50
CA VAL A 33 21.96 41.01 -11.27
C VAL A 33 20.69 40.15 -11.54
N PHE A 34 19.55 40.65 -11.02
CA PHE A 34 18.21 40.10 -11.25
C PHE A 34 17.34 41.15 -11.97
N VAL A 35 16.84 40.82 -13.14
CA VAL A 35 16.02 41.68 -14.00
C VAL A 35 14.80 40.93 -14.49
N GLY A 36 13.70 41.65 -14.65
CA GLY A 36 12.42 41.07 -15.00
C GLY A 36 11.89 40.19 -13.85
N ARG A 37 10.84 39.44 -14.08
CA ARG A 37 10.28 38.47 -13.13
C ARG A 37 9.70 39.07 -11.83
N ALA A 38 9.43 40.36 -11.79
CA ALA A 38 8.84 40.99 -10.61
C ALA A 38 7.45 40.40 -10.31
N ARG A 39 6.68 40.16 -11.35
CA ARG A 39 5.34 39.58 -11.26
C ARG A 39 5.37 38.13 -10.75
N GLU A 40 6.20 37.30 -11.34
CA GLU A 40 6.36 35.91 -10.95
C GLU A 40 6.87 35.77 -9.51
N LEU A 41 7.78 36.65 -9.08
CA LEU A 41 8.27 36.70 -7.72
C LEU A 41 7.17 37.16 -6.74
N ASP A 42 6.32 38.09 -7.13
CA ASP A 42 5.19 38.57 -6.31
C ASP A 42 4.08 37.46 -6.23
N ASP A 43 3.84 36.71 -7.30
CA ASP A 43 2.97 35.54 -7.26
C ASP A 43 3.48 34.50 -6.25
N LEU A 44 4.78 34.18 -6.28
CA LEU A 44 5.40 33.27 -5.32
C LEU A 44 5.31 33.80 -3.88
N ARG A 45 5.46 35.12 -3.67
CA ARG A 45 5.25 35.76 -2.34
C ARG A 45 3.81 35.63 -1.88
N GLY A 46 2.85 35.77 -2.80
CA GLY A 46 1.43 35.59 -2.52
C GLY A 46 1.10 34.15 -2.11
N TRP A 47 1.68 33.15 -2.79
CA TRP A 47 1.53 31.74 -2.42
C TRP A 47 2.16 31.40 -1.07
N LEU A 48 3.33 31.99 -0.77
CA LEU A 48 3.96 31.85 0.53
C LEU A 48 3.06 32.38 1.66
N GLY A 49 2.40 33.52 1.46
CA GLY A 49 1.42 34.05 2.41
C GLY A 49 0.25 33.09 2.64
N LYS A 50 -0.32 32.51 1.58
CA LYS A 50 -1.41 31.53 1.69
C LYS A 50 -0.98 30.25 2.43
N ALA A 51 0.26 29.78 2.23
CA ALA A 51 0.79 28.64 2.97
C ALA A 51 0.92 28.95 4.47
N PHE A 52 1.28 30.18 4.86
CA PHE A 52 1.26 30.60 6.25
C PHE A 52 -0.12 30.54 6.91
N ASP A 53 -1.18 30.78 6.11
CA ASP A 53 -2.57 30.68 6.55
C ASP A 53 -3.07 29.20 6.61
N GLY A 54 -2.17 28.22 6.55
CA GLY A 54 -2.49 26.80 6.59
C GLY A 54 -3.06 26.26 5.26
N ARG A 55 -2.81 26.94 4.13
CA ARG A 55 -3.22 26.51 2.79
C ARG A 55 -2.00 26.12 1.96
N GLY A 56 -1.36 25.03 2.36
CA GLY A 56 -0.21 24.48 1.66
C GLY A 56 -0.49 24.17 0.19
N ARG A 57 0.53 24.28 -0.66
CA ARG A 57 0.35 24.17 -2.11
C ARG A 57 1.64 23.79 -2.84
N LEU A 58 1.49 23.19 -4.01
CA LEU A 58 2.54 23.02 -5.01
C LEU A 58 2.45 24.16 -6.06
N VAL A 59 3.56 24.83 -6.32
CA VAL A 59 3.73 25.79 -7.42
C VAL A 59 4.74 25.21 -8.40
N ALA A 60 4.33 25.00 -9.64
CA ALA A 60 5.14 24.47 -10.72
C ALA A 60 5.59 25.59 -11.67
N ILE A 61 6.91 25.80 -11.80
CA ILE A 61 7.53 26.82 -12.66
C ILE A 61 7.96 26.16 -13.97
N GLU A 62 7.28 26.53 -15.04
CA GLU A 62 7.51 26.04 -16.39
C GLU A 62 8.38 27.00 -17.20
N GLY A 63 9.21 26.48 -18.09
CA GLY A 63 9.93 27.26 -19.07
C GLY A 63 11.10 26.55 -19.71
N GLU A 64 11.55 27.06 -20.83
CA GLU A 64 12.66 26.53 -21.62
C GLU A 64 14.00 26.53 -20.88
N ALA A 65 14.98 25.82 -21.41
CA ALA A 65 16.36 25.85 -20.93
C ALA A 65 16.93 27.29 -20.98
N GLY A 66 17.57 27.73 -19.91
CA GLY A 66 18.19 29.08 -19.86
C GLY A 66 17.26 30.26 -19.62
N ILE A 67 15.93 30.03 -19.49
CA ILE A 67 14.91 31.10 -19.30
C ILE A 67 14.97 31.77 -17.91
N GLY A 68 15.74 31.23 -16.97
CA GLY A 68 15.95 31.83 -15.65
C GLY A 68 15.14 31.20 -14.50
N LYS A 69 14.65 29.97 -14.63
CA LYS A 69 13.91 29.24 -13.55
C LYS A 69 14.70 29.18 -12.23
N THR A 70 15.91 28.66 -12.28
CA THR A 70 16.79 28.55 -11.11
C THR A 70 17.04 29.91 -10.46
N ARG A 71 17.27 30.97 -11.28
CA ARG A 71 17.52 32.33 -10.75
C ARG A 71 16.29 32.90 -10.03
N LEU A 72 15.09 32.69 -10.56
CA LEU A 72 13.85 33.09 -9.91
C LEU A 72 13.69 32.37 -8.55
N VAL A 73 13.95 31.06 -8.51
CA VAL A 73 13.88 30.25 -7.29
C VAL A 73 14.90 30.71 -6.25
N GLU A 74 16.14 30.99 -6.65
CA GLU A 74 17.19 31.54 -5.75
C GLU A 74 16.75 32.83 -5.10
N GLU A 75 16.20 33.78 -5.87
CA GLU A 75 15.67 35.03 -5.34
C GLU A 75 14.47 34.82 -4.41
N PHE A 76 13.58 33.91 -4.76
CA PHE A 76 12.45 33.54 -3.90
C PHE A 76 12.91 32.92 -2.58
N VAL A 77 13.92 32.06 -2.59
CA VAL A 77 14.50 31.45 -1.39
C VAL A 77 15.12 32.51 -0.48
N LYS A 78 15.79 33.54 -1.06
CA LYS A 78 16.28 34.69 -0.29
C LYS A 78 15.12 35.43 0.41
N VAL A 79 14.00 35.64 -0.30
CA VAL A 79 12.77 36.25 0.25
C VAL A 79 12.19 35.42 1.37
N ALA A 80 12.05 34.10 1.19
CA ALA A 80 11.51 33.18 2.22
C ALA A 80 12.39 33.25 3.50
N ARG A 81 13.70 33.14 3.35
CA ARG A 81 14.65 33.19 4.47
C ARG A 81 14.64 34.53 5.18
N SER A 82 14.51 35.64 4.46
CA SER A 82 14.41 36.99 5.07
C SER A 82 13.16 37.16 5.93
N ARG A 83 12.13 36.36 5.70
CA ARG A 83 10.90 36.28 6.51
C ARG A 83 10.97 35.24 7.63
N GLY A 84 12.14 34.64 7.86
CA GLY A 84 12.34 33.60 8.89
C GLY A 84 11.81 32.22 8.51
N VAL A 85 11.44 31.97 7.22
CA VAL A 85 10.94 30.68 6.75
C VAL A 85 12.10 29.81 6.29
N PRO A 86 12.29 28.61 6.87
CA PRO A 86 13.28 27.67 6.40
C PRO A 86 12.97 27.23 4.96
N ALA A 87 14.01 27.18 4.13
CA ALA A 87 13.90 26.72 2.75
C ALA A 87 14.90 25.58 2.50
N ARG A 88 14.41 24.44 2.01
CA ARG A 88 15.19 23.26 1.64
C ARG A 88 15.15 23.08 0.12
N VAL A 89 16.28 22.78 -0.49
CA VAL A 89 16.41 22.66 -1.94
C VAL A 89 16.90 21.26 -2.30
N GLY A 90 16.13 20.54 -3.09
CA GLY A 90 16.48 19.30 -3.76
C GLY A 90 16.53 19.51 -5.27
N ARG A 91 17.54 18.95 -5.94
CA ARG A 91 17.68 19.03 -7.40
C ARG A 91 17.69 17.62 -7.99
N ALA A 92 16.84 17.39 -8.98
CA ALA A 92 16.93 16.22 -9.83
C ALA A 92 18.11 16.40 -10.80
N ARG A 93 18.72 15.27 -11.21
CA ARG A 93 19.92 15.29 -12.07
C ARG A 93 19.77 14.22 -13.13
N GLU A 94 20.24 14.53 -14.34
CA GLU A 94 20.25 13.60 -15.47
C GLU A 94 21.07 12.34 -15.18
N ASP A 95 22.21 12.50 -14.55
CA ASP A 95 23.15 11.44 -14.20
C ASP A 95 22.79 10.70 -12.91
N ALA A 96 21.92 11.26 -12.06
CA ALA A 96 21.37 10.64 -10.86
C ALA A 96 19.96 10.05 -11.07
N SER A 97 19.44 10.02 -12.29
CA SER A 97 18.13 9.46 -12.64
C SER A 97 17.97 7.96 -12.30
N GLY A 98 19.00 7.34 -11.79
CA GLY A 98 18.99 5.96 -11.32
C GLY A 98 19.03 5.79 -9.81
N THR A 99 19.17 6.87 -9.03
CA THR A 99 19.12 6.80 -7.57
C THR A 99 17.73 7.18 -7.10
N PRO A 100 16.95 6.22 -6.55
CA PRO A 100 15.57 6.49 -6.15
C PRO A 100 15.47 7.61 -5.12
N LEU A 101 14.44 8.45 -5.28
CA LEU A 101 14.13 9.54 -4.37
C LEU A 101 15.29 10.54 -4.19
N TRP A 102 16.20 10.67 -5.17
CA TRP A 102 17.40 11.51 -5.05
C TRP A 102 17.12 12.94 -4.62
N PRO A 103 16.19 13.71 -5.22
CA PRO A 103 15.89 15.06 -4.79
C PRO A 103 15.34 15.11 -3.36
N TRP A 104 14.55 14.11 -2.96
CA TRP A 104 13.96 14.00 -1.63
C TRP A 104 14.98 13.64 -0.55
N ARG A 105 15.89 12.72 -0.83
CA ARG A 105 16.99 12.37 0.09
C ARG A 105 17.83 13.58 0.46
N ARG A 106 17.96 14.52 -0.48
CA ARG A 106 18.68 15.77 -0.24
C ARG A 106 17.89 16.74 0.64
N LEU A 107 16.58 16.88 0.41
CA LEU A 107 15.67 17.67 1.23
C LEU A 107 15.66 17.21 2.69
N MET A 108 15.72 15.88 2.89
CA MET A 108 15.57 15.25 4.21
C MET A 108 16.90 15.03 4.97
N ARG A 109 18.04 15.50 4.46
CA ARG A 109 19.32 15.42 5.18
C ARG A 109 19.25 16.19 6.51
N GLY A 110 19.59 15.49 7.59
CA GLY A 110 19.54 16.06 8.96
C GLY A 110 18.25 15.77 9.70
N LEU A 111 17.30 15.08 9.09
CA LEU A 111 16.11 14.56 9.73
C LEU A 111 16.35 13.07 10.06
N ASP A 112 16.05 12.65 11.28
CA ASP A 112 16.40 11.31 11.81
C ASP A 112 15.71 10.12 11.08
N ALA A 113 14.84 10.38 10.11
CA ALA A 113 14.11 9.37 9.38
C ALA A 113 14.96 8.52 8.41
N ALA A 114 16.07 9.07 7.88
CA ALA A 114 16.87 8.41 6.84
C ALA A 114 17.65 7.17 7.33
N ARG A 115 17.72 6.91 8.63
CA ARG A 115 18.51 5.80 9.22
C ARG A 115 17.70 4.55 9.58
N ARG A 116 16.38 4.56 9.45
CA ARG A 116 15.52 3.48 10.01
C ARG A 116 14.99 2.45 9.01
N TYR A 117 15.23 2.59 7.73
CA TYR A 117 14.58 1.78 6.70
C TYR A 117 15.59 0.91 5.94
N SER A 118 16.04 -0.15 6.57
CA SER A 118 16.86 -1.19 5.94
C SER A 118 16.43 -2.55 6.44
N THR A 119 15.22 -2.99 6.12
CA THR A 119 14.88 -4.43 6.11
C THR A 119 13.65 -4.62 5.23
N ALA A 120 13.86 -5.34 4.14
CA ALA A 120 12.83 -5.75 3.19
C ALA A 120 11.94 -6.82 3.80
N ASP A 121 10.61 -6.64 3.63
CA ASP A 121 9.68 -7.68 3.16
C ASP A 121 8.26 -7.09 3.18
N ALA A 122 7.67 -6.99 2.03
CA ALA A 122 6.34 -6.49 1.67
C ALA A 122 6.38 -5.14 0.92
N ALA A 123 6.69 -5.25 -0.32
CA ALA A 123 7.21 -4.18 -1.15
C ALA A 123 6.29 -2.96 -1.37
N SER A 124 5.01 -3.11 -1.65
CA SER A 124 4.11 -1.97 -1.92
C SER A 124 3.67 -1.23 -0.66
N THR A 125 3.59 -1.95 0.44
CA THR A 125 3.07 -1.47 1.73
C THR A 125 4.09 -0.58 2.45
N ALA A 126 5.37 -0.92 2.37
CA ALA A 126 6.44 -0.13 2.98
C ALA A 126 6.71 1.18 2.23
N ARG A 127 6.44 1.24 0.92
CA ARG A 127 6.53 2.47 0.12
C ARG A 127 5.56 3.54 0.62
N LEU A 128 4.31 3.18 0.89
CA LEU A 128 3.30 4.13 1.35
C LEU A 128 3.57 4.62 2.77
N GLN A 129 4.07 3.73 3.63
CA GLN A 129 4.47 4.13 4.99
C GLN A 129 5.65 5.09 4.97
N LEU A 130 6.63 4.85 4.09
CA LEU A 130 7.71 5.81 3.87
C LEU A 130 7.17 7.18 3.44
N PHE A 131 6.16 7.21 2.58
CA PHE A 131 5.55 8.44 2.10
C PHE A 131 4.78 9.18 3.22
N ASP A 132 4.03 8.44 4.04
CA ASP A 132 3.32 8.98 5.21
C ASP A 132 4.31 9.53 6.25
N ASP A 133 5.38 8.79 6.55
CA ASP A 133 6.43 9.23 7.49
C ASP A 133 7.11 10.52 6.99
N VAL A 134 7.30 10.65 5.67
CA VAL A 134 7.82 11.89 5.07
C VAL A 134 6.84 13.05 5.25
N VAL A 135 5.54 12.84 5.04
CA VAL A 135 4.51 13.86 5.27
C VAL A 135 4.49 14.31 6.71
N ASP A 136 4.48 13.38 7.66
CA ASP A 136 4.45 13.68 9.10
C ASP A 136 5.69 14.45 9.53
N LEU A 137 6.87 14.08 9.01
CA LEU A 137 8.13 14.74 9.26
C LEU A 137 8.14 16.18 8.71
N LEU A 138 7.65 16.39 7.48
CA LEU A 138 7.55 17.70 6.87
C LEU A 138 6.54 18.59 7.58
N ARG A 139 5.41 18.05 8.04
CA ARG A 139 4.43 18.77 8.85
C ARG A 139 5.03 19.21 10.18
N ALA A 140 5.73 18.31 10.88
CA ALA A 140 6.40 18.64 12.15
C ALA A 140 7.45 19.74 11.99
N GLU A 141 8.21 19.73 10.89
CA GLU A 141 9.18 20.80 10.60
C GLU A 141 8.52 22.13 10.22
N ALA A 142 7.36 22.08 9.56
CA ALA A 142 6.62 23.26 9.14
C ALA A 142 5.86 23.95 10.29
N GLU A 143 5.56 23.25 11.37
CA GLU A 143 4.75 23.77 12.49
C GLU A 143 5.25 25.11 13.08
N PRO A 144 6.55 25.31 13.38
CA PRO A 144 6.97 26.54 14.05
C PRO A 144 6.93 27.79 13.16
N ALA A 145 7.37 27.69 11.88
CA ALA A 145 7.66 28.86 11.04
C ALA A 145 7.19 28.70 9.58
N GLY A 146 6.47 27.64 9.25
CA GLY A 146 6.24 27.23 7.86
C GLY A 146 7.49 26.61 7.22
N LEU A 147 7.36 26.05 6.03
CA LEU A 147 8.45 25.40 5.32
C LEU A 147 8.32 25.64 3.81
N VAL A 148 9.42 25.99 3.16
CA VAL A 148 9.54 26.02 1.71
C VAL A 148 10.37 24.83 1.24
N LEU A 149 9.81 24.02 0.36
CA LEU A 149 10.51 22.94 -0.32
C LEU A 149 10.71 23.33 -1.78
N VAL A 150 11.93 23.23 -2.27
CA VAL A 150 12.25 23.49 -3.67
C VAL A 150 12.71 22.19 -4.32
N LEU A 151 12.08 21.82 -5.42
CA LEU A 151 12.44 20.70 -6.28
C LEU A 151 12.83 21.21 -7.66
N GLU A 152 14.12 21.27 -7.95
CA GLU A 152 14.62 21.78 -9.23
C GLU A 152 14.77 20.65 -10.26
N ASP A 153 14.50 21.01 -11.52
CA ASP A 153 14.72 20.20 -12.73
C ASP A 153 13.98 18.84 -12.69
N LEU A 154 12.70 18.87 -12.29
CA LEU A 154 11.88 17.65 -12.13
C LEU A 154 11.81 16.78 -13.39
N HIS A 155 12.07 17.30 -14.60
CA HIS A 155 12.15 16.51 -15.81
C HIS A 155 13.26 15.44 -15.80
N TRP A 156 14.19 15.50 -14.83
CA TRP A 156 15.21 14.48 -14.54
C TRP A 156 14.89 13.63 -13.31
N ALA A 157 13.73 13.85 -12.67
CA ALA A 157 13.37 13.10 -11.47
C ALA A 157 12.95 11.66 -11.82
N ASP A 158 13.24 10.75 -10.91
CA ASP A 158 12.81 9.36 -10.98
C ASP A 158 11.30 9.24 -10.68
N SER A 159 10.66 8.15 -11.11
CA SER A 159 9.23 7.91 -10.94
C SER A 159 8.81 7.81 -9.47
N ALA A 160 9.70 7.28 -8.60
CA ALA A 160 9.45 7.23 -7.16
C ALA A 160 9.40 8.64 -6.55
N SER A 161 10.26 9.55 -7.03
CA SER A 161 10.22 10.97 -6.63
C SER A 161 8.93 11.66 -7.04
N PHE A 162 8.37 11.36 -8.22
CA PHE A 162 7.06 11.87 -8.63
C PHE A 162 5.93 11.28 -7.81
N ALA A 163 5.97 9.99 -7.52
CA ALA A 163 4.96 9.34 -6.68
C ALA A 163 4.93 9.93 -5.26
N LEU A 164 6.10 10.18 -4.66
CA LEU A 164 6.20 10.86 -3.38
C LEU A 164 5.71 12.31 -3.47
N LEU A 165 6.05 13.05 -4.53
CA LEU A 165 5.59 14.43 -4.72
C LEU A 165 4.06 14.48 -4.81
N ARG A 166 3.44 13.58 -5.56
CA ARG A 166 1.98 13.47 -5.67
C ARG A 166 1.34 13.17 -4.31
N HIS A 167 1.90 12.22 -3.56
CA HIS A 167 1.42 11.86 -2.24
C HIS A 167 1.51 13.04 -1.25
N VAL A 168 2.66 13.71 -1.20
CA VAL A 168 2.85 14.91 -0.36
C VAL A 168 1.89 16.03 -0.78
N THR A 169 1.71 16.27 -2.10
CA THR A 169 0.83 17.34 -2.62
C THR A 169 -0.62 17.12 -2.22
N ALA A 170 -1.11 15.88 -2.23
CA ALA A 170 -2.46 15.54 -1.79
C ALA A 170 -2.71 15.85 -0.30
N GLU A 171 -1.66 15.83 0.51
CA GLU A 171 -1.72 16.04 1.96
C GLU A 171 -1.41 17.49 2.41
N LEU A 172 -1.21 18.42 1.45
CA LEU A 172 -0.77 19.80 1.77
C LEU A 172 -1.87 20.75 2.25
N HIS A 173 -3.14 20.47 2.00
CA HIS A 173 -4.20 21.49 2.09
C HIS A 173 -4.41 22.08 3.48
N ASP A 174 -4.00 21.41 4.53
CA ASP A 174 -4.07 21.89 5.91
C ASP A 174 -2.67 22.06 6.53
N SER A 175 -1.67 22.40 5.70
CA SER A 175 -0.28 22.56 6.14
C SER A 175 0.29 23.94 5.84
N ARG A 176 1.38 24.27 6.54
CA ARG A 176 2.17 25.49 6.30
C ARG A 176 3.38 25.22 5.38
N ILE A 177 3.15 24.41 4.34
CA ILE A 177 4.21 23.99 3.41
C ILE A 177 3.93 24.57 2.04
N LEU A 178 4.93 25.22 1.45
CA LEU A 178 4.94 25.62 0.05
C LEU A 178 5.99 24.80 -0.69
N ILE A 179 5.57 24.03 -1.68
CA ILE A 179 6.47 23.35 -2.61
C ILE A 179 6.61 24.19 -3.87
N VAL A 180 7.84 24.44 -4.30
CA VAL A 180 8.16 25.10 -5.57
C VAL A 180 8.95 24.11 -6.43
N ALA A 181 8.42 23.76 -7.58
CA ALA A 181 9.03 22.81 -8.50
C ALA A 181 9.40 23.47 -9.83
N THR A 182 10.55 23.15 -10.41
CA THR A 182 10.92 23.65 -11.75
C THR A 182 11.00 22.51 -12.77
N TYR A 183 10.54 22.77 -14.01
CA TYR A 183 10.57 21.78 -15.10
C TYR A 183 10.70 22.44 -16.47
N ARG A 184 10.98 21.66 -17.51
CA ARG A 184 11.15 22.13 -18.90
C ARG A 184 9.98 21.77 -19.81
N ASP A 185 9.43 20.57 -19.66
CA ASP A 185 8.38 20.02 -20.50
C ASP A 185 7.36 19.26 -19.63
N SER A 186 6.08 19.41 -19.94
CA SER A 186 4.95 18.81 -19.24
C SER A 186 4.53 17.45 -19.80
N SER A 187 5.44 16.70 -20.41
CA SER A 187 5.16 15.34 -20.90
C SER A 187 5.15 14.26 -19.81
N GLY A 188 4.42 13.19 -20.02
CA GLY A 188 4.41 12.02 -19.13
C GLY A 188 3.77 12.24 -17.75
N VAL A 189 4.37 11.66 -16.71
CA VAL A 189 3.87 11.68 -15.31
C VAL A 189 3.72 13.10 -14.76
N LEU A 190 4.55 14.03 -15.22
CA LEU A 190 4.48 15.44 -14.83
C LEU A 190 3.19 16.12 -15.32
N ALA A 191 2.70 15.73 -16.51
CA ALA A 191 1.45 16.25 -17.04
C ALA A 191 0.22 15.83 -16.20
N GLU A 192 0.28 14.67 -15.55
CA GLU A 192 -0.76 14.21 -14.62
C GLU A 192 -0.73 15.03 -13.33
N LEU A 193 0.44 15.22 -12.74
CA LEU A 193 0.62 16.01 -11.51
C LEU A 193 0.13 17.44 -11.65
N ILE A 194 0.41 18.08 -12.79
CA ILE A 194 0.02 19.48 -13.08
C ILE A 194 -1.51 19.65 -13.18
N ARG A 195 -2.23 18.59 -13.52
CA ARG A 195 -3.72 18.60 -13.61
C ARG A 195 -4.40 18.39 -12.25
N GLU A 196 -3.66 18.06 -11.19
CA GLU A 196 -4.27 17.84 -9.89
C GLU A 196 -4.81 19.13 -9.26
N PRO A 197 -5.96 19.08 -8.57
CA PRO A 197 -6.49 20.21 -7.83
C PRO A 197 -5.49 20.69 -6.76
N GLY A 198 -5.12 21.96 -6.76
CA GLY A 198 -4.18 22.52 -5.77
C GLY A 198 -2.79 22.80 -6.32
N VAL A 199 -2.49 22.48 -7.58
CA VAL A 199 -1.24 22.85 -8.26
C VAL A 199 -1.42 24.19 -8.96
N ALA A 200 -0.50 25.14 -8.70
CA ALA A 200 -0.43 26.40 -9.43
C ALA A 200 0.72 26.36 -10.43
N ILE A 201 0.49 26.93 -11.64
CA ILE A 201 1.52 26.96 -12.70
C ILE A 201 2.00 28.40 -12.88
N VAL A 202 3.31 28.60 -12.97
CA VAL A 202 3.98 29.85 -13.30
C VAL A 202 4.82 29.63 -14.56
N GLY A 203 4.32 30.08 -15.71
CA GLY A 203 5.05 30.03 -16.98
C GLY A 203 6.03 31.20 -17.12
N LEU A 204 7.30 30.91 -17.43
CA LEU A 204 8.31 31.93 -17.69
C LEU A 204 8.42 32.21 -19.20
N SER A 205 8.16 33.47 -19.56
CA SER A 205 8.34 33.97 -20.93
C SER A 205 9.76 34.50 -21.19
N PRO A 206 10.25 34.54 -22.43
CA PRO A 206 11.49 35.23 -22.78
C PRO A 206 11.49 36.73 -22.33
N PHE A 207 12.65 37.27 -22.12
CA PHE A 207 12.81 38.71 -21.82
C PHE A 207 12.22 39.55 -22.95
N THR A 208 11.51 40.58 -22.58
CA THR A 208 11.12 41.64 -23.49
C THR A 208 12.33 42.47 -23.92
N ALA A 209 12.24 43.25 -25.00
CA ALA A 209 13.30 44.15 -25.44
C ALA A 209 13.71 45.17 -24.35
N GLY A 210 12.73 45.66 -23.54
CA GLY A 210 12.97 46.51 -22.41
C GLY A 210 13.82 45.85 -21.30
N GLU A 211 13.47 44.60 -20.95
CA GLU A 211 14.22 43.83 -19.93
C GLU A 211 15.63 43.49 -20.39
N VAL A 212 15.86 43.32 -21.69
CA VAL A 212 17.21 43.16 -22.25
C VAL A 212 18.00 44.44 -22.09
N VAL A 213 17.43 45.61 -22.36
CA VAL A 213 18.09 46.91 -22.09
C VAL A 213 18.47 47.04 -20.63
N ASP A 214 17.51 46.77 -19.73
CA ASP A 214 17.73 46.85 -18.29
C ASP A 214 18.83 45.88 -17.81
N TYR A 215 18.83 44.67 -18.36
CA TYR A 215 19.86 43.66 -18.04
C TYR A 215 21.25 44.14 -18.49
N LEU A 216 21.41 44.57 -19.76
CA LEU A 216 22.68 45.02 -20.31
C LEU A 216 23.22 46.23 -19.57
N ALA A 217 22.35 47.18 -19.22
CA ALA A 217 22.73 48.38 -18.44
C ALA A 217 23.25 48.00 -17.03
N ARG A 218 22.55 47.05 -16.34
CA ARG A 218 22.95 46.64 -14.96
C ARG A 218 24.24 45.85 -14.93
N VAL A 219 24.54 45.04 -15.96
CA VAL A 219 25.79 44.29 -16.05
C VAL A 219 26.97 45.17 -16.59
N GLY A 220 26.74 46.43 -16.84
CA GLY A 220 27.77 47.32 -17.38
C GLY A 220 28.16 47.06 -18.82
N ALA A 221 27.31 46.32 -19.56
CA ALA A 221 27.52 46.04 -20.96
C ALA A 221 26.96 47.18 -21.84
N ARG A 222 27.34 47.21 -23.13
CA ARG A 222 26.73 48.10 -24.12
C ARG A 222 25.20 47.93 -24.14
N SER A 223 24.47 49.05 -23.86
CA SER A 223 23.00 49.00 -23.65
C SER A 223 22.25 49.99 -24.56
N ASP A 224 22.90 50.47 -25.62
CA ASP A 224 22.20 51.35 -26.58
C ASP A 224 21.06 50.58 -27.28
N PRO A 225 19.98 51.28 -27.68
CA PRO A 225 18.76 50.68 -28.19
C PRO A 225 18.93 49.80 -29.46
N GLN A 226 19.98 50.04 -30.25
CA GLN A 226 20.22 49.30 -31.48
C GLN A 226 20.86 47.94 -31.11
N TRP A 227 21.89 47.99 -30.26
CA TRP A 227 22.54 46.79 -29.71
C TRP A 227 21.56 45.93 -28.92
N ALA A 228 20.78 46.50 -28.04
CA ALA A 228 19.82 45.78 -27.24
C ALA A 228 18.74 45.09 -28.11
N ARG A 229 18.25 45.75 -29.17
CA ARG A 229 17.35 45.11 -30.13
C ARG A 229 17.98 43.95 -30.89
N PHE A 230 19.23 44.12 -31.32
CA PHE A 230 19.99 43.04 -31.97
C PHE A 230 20.15 41.82 -31.03
N VAL A 231 20.59 42.06 -29.79
CA VAL A 231 20.73 41.00 -28.77
C VAL A 231 19.40 40.33 -28.49
N HIS A 232 18.31 41.11 -28.34
CA HIS A 232 16.97 40.54 -28.12
C HIS A 232 16.52 39.65 -29.28
N GLN A 233 16.64 40.10 -30.53
CA GLN A 233 16.24 39.34 -31.70
C GLN A 233 17.05 38.06 -31.84
N ARG A 234 18.37 38.14 -31.63
CA ARG A 234 19.27 36.99 -31.82
C ARG A 234 19.19 35.98 -30.66
N ALA A 235 18.93 36.44 -29.46
CA ALA A 235 18.70 35.60 -28.28
C ALA A 235 17.27 35.11 -28.19
N ALA A 236 16.34 35.57 -29.08
CA ALA A 236 14.91 35.36 -28.92
C ALA A 236 14.41 35.73 -27.49
N GLY A 237 15.06 36.72 -26.85
CA GLY A 237 14.78 37.11 -25.47
C GLY A 237 15.21 36.10 -24.39
N ASN A 238 15.84 34.96 -24.75
CA ASN A 238 16.26 34.00 -23.73
C ASN A 238 17.41 34.56 -22.88
N PRO A 239 17.26 34.71 -21.53
CA PRO A 239 18.20 35.34 -20.63
C PRO A 239 19.63 34.78 -20.72
N LEU A 240 19.79 33.49 -20.95
CA LEU A 240 21.10 32.87 -21.10
C LEU A 240 21.82 33.38 -22.34
N TYR A 241 21.13 33.43 -23.47
CA TYR A 241 21.72 33.92 -24.71
C TYR A 241 21.94 35.45 -24.66
N VAL A 242 21.04 36.19 -24.01
CA VAL A 242 21.22 37.62 -23.73
C VAL A 242 22.51 37.85 -22.94
N ARG A 243 22.77 37.05 -21.90
CA ARG A 243 24.00 37.13 -21.09
C ARG A 243 25.25 36.84 -21.91
N VAL A 244 25.20 35.86 -22.77
CA VAL A 244 26.34 35.45 -23.61
C VAL A 244 26.64 36.54 -24.69
N LEU A 245 25.60 36.93 -25.43
CA LEU A 245 25.76 37.94 -26.50
C LEU A 245 26.13 39.31 -25.94
N GLY A 246 25.61 39.69 -24.76
CA GLY A 246 25.95 40.94 -24.09
C GLY A 246 27.43 41.10 -23.70
N ARG A 247 28.18 39.98 -23.66
CA ARG A 247 29.65 39.97 -23.40
C ARG A 247 30.51 40.11 -24.66
N VAL A 248 29.89 40.03 -25.83
CA VAL A 248 30.67 40.12 -27.09
C VAL A 248 31.21 41.53 -27.23
N ALA A 249 32.53 41.67 -27.23
CA ALA A 249 33.18 42.95 -27.50
C ALA A 249 32.96 43.35 -28.96
N VAL A 250 32.19 44.41 -29.17
CA VAL A 250 31.94 44.96 -30.51
C VAL A 250 32.98 46.04 -30.77
N PRO A 251 33.86 45.91 -31.76
CA PRO A 251 34.79 46.97 -32.11
C PRO A 251 34.02 48.18 -32.68
N GLY A 252 34.26 49.39 -32.16
CA GLY A 252 33.62 50.61 -32.62
C GLY A 252 32.94 51.40 -31.51
N GLY A 253 32.97 52.74 -31.56
CA GLY A 253 32.24 53.61 -30.63
C GLY A 253 30.72 53.54 -30.79
N ALA A 254 29.97 54.24 -29.92
CA ALA A 254 28.51 54.22 -29.89
C ALA A 254 27.81 54.62 -31.21
N ASP A 255 28.54 55.36 -32.06
CA ASP A 255 28.02 55.86 -33.34
C ASP A 255 28.31 54.95 -34.55
N ASP A 256 29.08 53.86 -34.40
CA ASP A 256 29.56 52.98 -35.49
C ASP A 256 29.07 51.51 -35.33
N PHE A 257 27.76 51.32 -35.08
CA PHE A 257 27.18 50.00 -35.06
C PHE A 257 26.90 49.52 -36.47
N ASP A 258 27.76 48.63 -37.05
CA ASP A 258 27.52 47.92 -38.29
C ASP A 258 26.91 46.51 -37.99
N PRO A 259 25.58 46.38 -38.09
CA PRO A 259 24.90 45.08 -37.88
C PRO A 259 25.46 44.02 -38.78
N ALA A 260 25.88 44.37 -40.02
CA ALA A 260 26.41 43.40 -40.97
C ALA A 260 27.83 42.90 -40.61
N ALA A 261 28.64 43.72 -39.95
CA ALA A 261 29.94 43.31 -39.43
C ALA A 261 29.81 42.36 -38.25
N VAL A 262 28.84 42.66 -37.34
CA VAL A 262 28.51 41.84 -36.18
C VAL A 262 27.86 40.53 -36.66
N GLU A 263 26.93 40.61 -37.60
CA GLU A 263 26.25 39.43 -38.18
C GLU A 263 27.26 38.51 -38.92
N ARG A 264 28.21 39.07 -39.67
CA ARG A 264 29.33 38.34 -40.27
C ARG A 264 30.26 37.72 -39.24
N ALA A 265 30.45 38.33 -38.09
CA ALA A 265 31.20 37.77 -36.96
C ALA A 265 30.42 36.63 -36.25
N VAL A 266 29.08 36.73 -36.18
CA VAL A 266 28.17 35.71 -35.58
C VAL A 266 27.78 34.62 -36.58
N GLU A 267 27.59 34.93 -37.89
CA GLU A 267 27.17 33.95 -38.94
C GLU A 267 28.27 33.00 -39.36
N ARG A 268 29.52 33.36 -39.15
CA ARG A 268 30.65 32.49 -39.49
C ARG A 268 30.73 31.23 -38.63
N GLU A 269 29.80 31.09 -37.66
CA GLU A 269 29.94 30.04 -36.69
C GLU A 269 28.59 29.50 -36.09
N PRO A 270 28.40 28.19 -35.84
CA PRO A 270 27.36 27.65 -35.00
C PRO A 270 27.55 28.19 -33.58
N ALA A 271 26.75 29.18 -33.24
CA ALA A 271 27.01 30.20 -32.19
C ALA A 271 27.31 29.67 -30.77
N LEU A 272 26.83 28.49 -30.37
CA LEU A 272 27.01 28.03 -29.01
C LEU A 272 28.29 27.20 -28.83
N ARG A 273 28.55 26.29 -29.77
CA ARG A 273 29.76 25.45 -29.71
C ARG A 273 31.07 26.27 -29.74
N ARG A 274 31.08 27.39 -30.44
CA ARG A 274 32.29 28.22 -30.56
C ARG A 274 32.43 29.29 -29.50
N LEU A 275 31.33 29.70 -28.83
CA LEU A 275 31.45 30.50 -27.58
C LEU A 275 32.06 29.65 -26.47
N VAL A 276 31.70 28.36 -26.43
CA VAL A 276 32.33 27.39 -25.50
C VAL A 276 33.76 27.11 -25.92
N ALA A 277 34.06 26.90 -27.23
CA ALA A 277 35.40 26.67 -27.77
C ALA A 277 36.29 27.92 -27.49
N ALA A 278 35.78 29.10 -27.74
CA ALA A 278 36.51 30.35 -27.42
C ALA A 278 36.76 30.54 -25.89
N SER A 279 35.92 29.96 -25.03
CA SER A 279 36.17 29.94 -23.58
C SER A 279 37.17 28.86 -23.18
N LEU A 280 37.35 27.83 -24.01
CA LEU A 280 38.29 26.72 -23.79
C LEU A 280 39.67 26.99 -24.42
N ASP A 281 39.76 27.79 -25.51
CA ASP A 281 41.00 28.10 -26.20
C ASP A 281 42.13 28.68 -25.31
N PRO A 282 41.84 29.51 -24.30
CA PRO A 282 42.87 30.00 -23.37
C PRO A 282 43.29 28.96 -22.32
N LEU A 283 42.53 27.85 -22.18
CA LEU A 283 42.84 26.84 -21.21
C LEU A 283 43.80 25.82 -21.79
N GLY A 284 44.89 25.53 -21.11
CA GLY A 284 45.88 24.55 -21.56
C GLY A 284 45.27 23.16 -21.83
N ALA A 285 45.87 22.37 -22.71
CA ALA A 285 45.40 21.05 -23.14
C ALA A 285 45.07 20.08 -21.93
N ASP A 286 45.81 20.26 -20.84
CA ASP A 286 45.61 19.47 -19.60
C ASP A 286 44.32 19.83 -18.90
N CYS A 287 43.98 21.13 -18.86
CA CYS A 287 42.69 21.60 -18.32
C CYS A 287 41.50 21.11 -19.16
N VAL A 288 41.61 21.23 -20.50
CA VAL A 288 40.57 20.73 -21.43
C VAL A 288 40.35 19.23 -21.27
N ARG A 289 41.41 18.43 -21.09
CA ARG A 289 41.33 17.00 -20.85
C ARG A 289 40.60 16.67 -19.52
N LEU A 290 40.87 17.43 -18.44
CA LEU A 290 40.15 17.29 -17.16
C LEU A 290 38.69 17.70 -17.29
N LEU A 291 38.37 18.75 -18.05
CA LEU A 291 36.99 19.15 -18.37
C LEU A 291 36.28 18.08 -19.17
N GLY A 292 36.95 17.37 -20.09
CA GLY A 292 36.44 16.20 -20.80
C GLY A 292 36.03 15.08 -19.84
N ALA A 293 36.89 14.73 -18.86
CA ALA A 293 36.58 13.76 -17.83
C ALA A 293 35.40 14.23 -16.94
N ALA A 294 35.43 15.48 -16.52
CA ALA A 294 34.37 16.10 -15.69
C ALA A 294 33.01 16.12 -16.43
N SER A 295 33.01 16.44 -17.74
CA SER A 295 31.79 16.45 -18.56
C SER A 295 31.13 15.07 -18.69
N ALA A 296 31.94 14.01 -18.68
CA ALA A 296 31.44 12.63 -18.68
C ALA A 296 30.85 12.18 -17.34
N ILE A 297 31.22 12.83 -16.21
CA ILE A 297 30.60 12.61 -14.89
C ILE A 297 29.23 13.30 -14.85
N GLY A 298 29.17 14.58 -15.19
CA GLY A 298 27.92 15.34 -15.15
C GLY A 298 28.10 16.84 -15.06
N GLU A 299 27.00 17.58 -14.81
CA GLU A 299 27.02 19.03 -14.62
C GLU A 299 27.71 19.42 -13.30
N GLU A 300 27.50 18.66 -12.24
CA GLU A 300 28.17 18.78 -10.95
C GLU A 300 29.01 17.55 -10.70
N PHE A 301 30.25 17.67 -10.36
CA PHE A 301 31.19 16.54 -10.25
C PHE A 301 32.10 16.69 -9.03
N ASP A 302 32.52 15.54 -8.50
CA ASP A 302 33.46 15.43 -7.40
C ASP A 302 34.91 15.48 -7.92
N LEU A 303 35.72 16.39 -7.41
CA LEU A 303 37.14 16.49 -7.78
C LEU A 303 37.92 15.21 -7.50
N SER A 304 37.51 14.42 -6.47
CA SER A 304 38.18 13.17 -6.14
C SER A 304 37.95 12.10 -7.20
N VAL A 305 36.75 12.07 -7.81
CA VAL A 305 36.41 11.13 -8.90
C VAL A 305 37.20 11.49 -10.15
N VAL A 306 37.24 12.80 -10.51
CA VAL A 306 38.05 13.27 -11.65
C VAL A 306 39.54 12.95 -11.43
N ALA A 307 40.02 13.16 -10.23
CA ALA A 307 41.42 12.91 -9.86
C ALA A 307 41.80 11.44 -10.05
N ARG A 308 40.98 10.52 -9.53
CA ARG A 308 41.20 9.08 -9.71
C ARG A 308 41.06 8.64 -11.18
N ALA A 309 40.06 9.16 -11.89
CA ALA A 309 39.87 8.83 -13.28
C ALA A 309 41.03 9.29 -14.16
N CYS A 310 41.81 10.28 -13.70
CA CYS A 310 42.96 10.85 -14.38
C CYS A 310 44.33 10.44 -13.77
N ASP A 311 44.34 9.54 -12.76
CA ASP A 311 45.54 9.11 -12.04
C ASP A 311 46.30 10.30 -11.40
N ARG A 312 45.58 11.28 -10.78
CA ARG A 312 46.11 12.48 -10.14
C ARG A 312 45.59 12.64 -8.72
N THR A 313 46.18 13.56 -7.97
CA THR A 313 45.65 13.99 -6.68
C THR A 313 44.58 15.08 -6.86
N SER A 314 43.61 15.16 -5.94
CA SER A 314 42.59 16.20 -5.96
C SER A 314 43.16 17.61 -5.95
N SER A 315 44.31 17.82 -5.30
CA SER A 315 45.02 19.12 -5.29
C SER A 315 45.55 19.49 -6.67
N GLU A 316 46.15 18.55 -7.40
CA GLU A 316 46.65 18.80 -8.77
C GLU A 316 45.48 19.10 -9.74
N VAL A 317 44.37 18.39 -9.60
CA VAL A 317 43.16 18.65 -10.39
C VAL A 317 42.61 20.05 -10.08
N ALA A 318 42.52 20.44 -8.80
CA ALA A 318 42.01 21.74 -8.41
C ALA A 318 42.88 22.88 -8.99
N VAL A 319 44.21 22.77 -8.88
CA VAL A 319 45.14 23.77 -9.45
C VAL A 319 45.00 23.88 -10.97
N THR A 320 44.84 22.75 -11.67
CA THR A 320 44.70 22.73 -13.13
C THR A 320 43.36 23.33 -13.57
N LEU A 321 42.28 23.14 -12.81
CA LEU A 321 40.94 23.65 -13.11
C LEU A 321 40.74 25.12 -12.65
N ASP A 322 41.68 25.75 -11.92
CA ASP A 322 41.59 27.13 -11.47
C ASP A 322 41.43 28.13 -12.63
N GLY A 323 42.08 27.85 -13.77
CA GLY A 323 41.89 28.61 -15.02
C GLY A 323 40.44 28.51 -15.56
N ALA A 324 39.79 27.34 -15.44
CA ALA A 324 38.41 27.15 -15.88
C ALA A 324 37.41 27.82 -14.89
N MET A 325 37.75 27.89 -13.62
CA MET A 325 36.99 28.69 -12.64
C MET A 325 37.09 30.19 -12.93
N SER A 326 38.31 30.69 -13.17
CA SER A 326 38.57 32.08 -13.48
C SER A 326 37.93 32.56 -14.79
N SER A 327 37.84 31.68 -15.80
CA SER A 327 37.19 31.97 -17.08
C SER A 327 35.66 31.83 -17.06
N GLY A 328 35.08 31.39 -15.95
CA GLY A 328 33.62 31.17 -15.79
C GLY A 328 33.06 29.94 -16.55
N VAL A 329 33.92 29.02 -16.99
CA VAL A 329 33.53 27.68 -17.52
C VAL A 329 33.02 26.79 -16.39
N LEU A 330 33.68 26.86 -15.23
CA LEU A 330 33.28 26.22 -14.00
C LEU A 330 32.83 27.26 -12.97
N GLY A 331 32.08 26.87 -11.99
CA GLY A 331 31.65 27.65 -10.84
C GLY A 331 31.68 26.84 -9.55
N ASP A 332 31.70 27.54 -8.42
CA ASP A 332 31.64 26.92 -7.12
C ASP A 332 30.30 26.15 -6.94
N SER A 333 30.39 24.96 -6.39
CA SER A 333 29.21 24.28 -5.86
C SER A 333 28.97 24.74 -4.42
N ALA A 334 27.72 24.77 -3.99
CA ALA A 334 27.35 25.02 -2.59
C ALA A 334 27.95 23.98 -1.60
N ARG A 335 28.69 23.00 -2.10
CA ARG A 335 29.30 21.92 -1.31
C ARG A 335 30.81 21.93 -1.44
N PRO A 336 31.54 21.83 -0.31
CA PRO A 336 33.00 21.66 -0.32
C PRO A 336 33.38 20.39 -1.09
N GLY A 337 34.35 20.48 -1.99
CA GLY A 337 34.88 19.36 -2.75
C GLY A 337 34.15 19.03 -4.07
N LEU A 338 33.02 19.70 -4.36
CA LEU A 338 32.31 19.58 -5.64
C LEU A 338 32.54 20.85 -6.48
N CYS A 339 32.73 20.64 -7.79
CA CYS A 339 32.69 21.66 -8.81
C CYS A 339 31.51 21.46 -9.75
N ARG A 340 31.06 22.54 -10.38
CA ARG A 340 30.01 22.46 -11.40
C ARG A 340 30.38 23.21 -12.66
N PHE A 341 29.88 22.74 -13.79
CA PHE A 341 29.87 23.57 -14.99
C PHE A 341 28.95 24.79 -14.77
N SER A 342 29.32 25.94 -15.22
CA SER A 342 28.53 27.16 -15.07
C SER A 342 27.14 27.03 -15.72
N HIS A 343 27.01 26.14 -16.70
CA HIS A 343 25.76 25.79 -17.35
C HIS A 343 25.82 24.41 -17.99
N SER A 344 24.66 23.69 -18.04
CA SER A 344 24.54 22.37 -18.69
C SER A 344 25.00 22.39 -20.16
N LEU A 345 24.70 23.48 -20.88
CA LEU A 345 25.12 23.63 -22.28
C LEU A 345 26.64 23.70 -22.46
N VAL A 346 27.37 24.23 -21.48
CA VAL A 346 28.86 24.24 -21.51
C VAL A 346 29.38 22.81 -21.34
N ARG A 347 28.80 22.06 -20.40
CA ARG A 347 29.09 20.64 -20.21
C ARG A 347 28.76 19.84 -21.46
N ASP A 348 27.58 20.05 -22.07
CA ASP A 348 27.11 19.31 -23.25
C ASP A 348 28.01 19.58 -24.47
N ALA A 349 28.51 20.80 -24.62
CA ALA A 349 29.46 21.13 -25.68
C ALA A 349 30.81 20.42 -25.47
N VAL A 350 31.39 20.47 -24.25
CA VAL A 350 32.63 19.78 -23.91
C VAL A 350 32.50 18.27 -24.12
N TYR A 351 31.38 17.68 -23.67
CA TYR A 351 31.09 16.25 -23.85
C TYR A 351 30.85 15.90 -25.33
N GLY A 352 30.20 16.80 -26.08
CA GLY A 352 29.93 16.67 -27.51
C GLY A 352 31.17 16.64 -28.37
N ASP A 353 32.24 17.34 -27.97
CA ASP A 353 33.51 17.40 -28.68
C ASP A 353 34.39 16.14 -28.50
N LEU A 354 34.10 15.32 -27.46
CA LEU A 354 34.77 14.01 -27.31
C LEU A 354 34.28 13.05 -28.37
N ASP A 355 35.22 12.30 -28.98
CA ASP A 355 34.87 11.21 -29.86
C ASP A 355 34.25 9.99 -29.11
N HIS A 356 33.75 9.02 -29.86
CA HIS A 356 33.10 7.84 -29.27
C HIS A 356 34.06 7.02 -28.40
N ALA A 357 35.31 6.86 -28.79
CA ALA A 357 36.32 6.09 -28.06
C ALA A 357 36.76 6.82 -26.80
N GLU A 358 36.90 8.14 -26.85
CA GLU A 358 37.22 8.99 -25.71
C GLU A 358 36.10 8.96 -24.69
N ARG A 359 34.82 9.08 -25.12
CA ARG A 359 33.65 8.95 -24.21
C ARG A 359 33.63 7.60 -23.50
N ALA A 360 33.74 6.51 -24.26
CA ALA A 360 33.80 5.16 -23.70
C ALA A 360 34.99 5.00 -22.72
N GLY A 361 36.15 5.55 -23.08
CA GLY A 361 37.37 5.55 -22.26
C GLY A 361 37.16 6.30 -20.93
N TRP A 362 36.55 7.51 -20.94
CA TRP A 362 36.25 8.25 -19.75
C TRP A 362 35.21 7.56 -18.86
N HIS A 363 34.12 7.09 -19.44
CA HIS A 363 33.11 6.34 -18.68
C HIS A 363 33.72 5.09 -18.01
N ARG A 364 34.64 4.37 -18.68
CA ARG A 364 35.33 3.22 -18.07
C ARG A 364 36.18 3.62 -16.86
N ARG A 365 36.99 4.69 -16.98
CA ARG A 365 37.85 5.17 -15.85
C ARG A 365 37.03 5.68 -14.69
N ILE A 366 35.97 6.43 -14.98
CA ILE A 366 35.03 6.92 -13.97
C ILE A 366 34.35 5.74 -13.27
N ALA A 367 33.88 4.74 -14.03
CA ALA A 367 33.26 3.55 -13.48
C ALA A 367 34.19 2.81 -12.51
N LEU A 368 35.47 2.64 -12.87
CA LEU A 368 36.49 2.03 -12.01
C LEU A 368 36.74 2.84 -10.73
N ALA A 369 36.77 4.16 -10.84
CA ALA A 369 36.97 5.06 -9.69
C ALA A 369 35.78 5.00 -8.71
N LEU A 370 34.56 4.98 -9.23
CA LEU A 370 33.32 4.87 -8.44
C LEU A 370 33.12 3.46 -7.85
N GLU A 371 33.51 2.41 -8.59
CA GLU A 371 33.45 1.02 -8.12
C GLU A 371 34.33 0.81 -6.88
N ALA A 372 35.58 1.34 -6.93
CA ALA A 372 36.48 1.26 -5.78
C ALA A 372 35.95 1.99 -4.52
N GLU A 373 35.25 3.12 -4.70
CA GLU A 373 34.58 3.80 -3.58
C GLU A 373 33.38 3.01 -3.03
N ALA A 374 32.52 2.51 -3.93
CA ALA A 374 31.33 1.76 -3.56
C ALA A 374 31.67 0.45 -2.83
N GLU A 375 32.79 -0.18 -3.17
CA GLU A 375 33.31 -1.38 -2.47
C GLU A 375 33.89 -1.01 -1.10
N ALA A 376 34.66 0.08 -1.00
CA ALA A 376 35.26 0.52 0.27
C ALA A 376 34.20 0.97 1.31
N GLU A 377 33.14 1.63 0.85
CA GLU A 377 32.06 2.11 1.73
C GLU A 377 31.03 1.02 2.08
N HIS A 378 31.10 -0.18 1.47
CA HIS A 378 30.06 -1.22 1.54
C HIS A 378 28.64 -0.69 1.27
N SER A 379 28.55 0.38 0.49
CA SER A 379 27.35 1.14 0.21
C SER A 379 26.78 0.81 -1.16
N GLY A 380 25.51 0.44 -1.22
CA GLY A 380 24.79 0.28 -2.49
C GLY A 380 24.40 1.60 -3.17
N MET A 381 24.58 2.75 -2.50
CA MET A 381 24.05 4.04 -2.94
C MET A 381 24.59 4.54 -4.30
N ARG A 382 25.79 4.11 -4.71
CA ARG A 382 26.37 4.49 -6.01
C ARG A 382 26.20 3.44 -7.10
N ALA A 383 25.48 2.34 -6.81
CA ALA A 383 25.33 1.25 -7.77
C ALA A 383 24.74 1.70 -9.12
N ALA A 384 23.79 2.63 -9.10
CA ALA A 384 23.17 3.19 -10.28
C ALA A 384 24.14 4.05 -11.14
N GLU A 385 24.98 4.86 -10.49
CA GLU A 385 26.02 5.64 -11.17
C GLU A 385 27.04 4.71 -11.83
N VAL A 386 27.56 3.74 -11.07
CA VAL A 386 28.53 2.76 -11.58
C VAL A 386 27.93 1.95 -12.76
N ALA A 387 26.67 1.50 -12.64
CA ALA A 387 25.97 0.80 -13.72
C ALA A 387 25.85 1.64 -14.99
N THR A 388 25.50 2.91 -14.84
CA THR A 388 25.35 3.86 -15.96
C THR A 388 26.68 4.10 -16.67
N HIS A 389 27.76 4.32 -15.93
CA HIS A 389 29.07 4.52 -16.52
C HIS A 389 29.62 3.25 -17.19
N TRP A 390 29.46 2.06 -16.57
CA TRP A 390 29.83 0.80 -17.22
C TRP A 390 29.00 0.55 -18.47
N SER A 391 27.71 0.87 -18.48
CA SER A 391 26.86 0.70 -19.65
C SER A 391 27.30 1.58 -20.82
N ARG A 392 27.68 2.83 -20.54
CA ARG A 392 28.22 3.77 -21.54
C ARG A 392 29.63 3.37 -22.02
N ALA A 393 30.36 2.63 -21.22
CA ALA A 393 31.69 2.08 -21.56
C ALA A 393 31.65 0.71 -22.21
N ALA A 394 30.48 0.10 -22.45
CA ALA A 394 30.30 -1.32 -22.80
C ALA A 394 30.72 -1.67 -24.26
N SER A 395 31.95 -1.39 -24.59
CA SER A 395 32.57 -1.71 -25.92
C SER A 395 33.13 -3.14 -26.03
N ASP A 396 33.49 -3.76 -24.91
CA ASP A 396 34.03 -5.12 -24.82
C ASP A 396 33.21 -6.03 -23.87
N GLN A 397 33.48 -7.34 -23.92
CA GLN A 397 32.75 -8.34 -23.12
C GLN A 397 32.92 -8.14 -21.63
N LEU A 398 34.08 -7.71 -21.13
CA LEU A 398 34.33 -7.48 -19.71
C LEU A 398 33.50 -6.28 -19.21
N SER A 399 33.53 -5.17 -19.95
CA SER A 399 32.77 -3.96 -19.63
C SER A 399 31.26 -4.23 -19.63
N ARG A 400 30.75 -5.03 -20.59
CA ARG A 400 29.36 -5.47 -20.65
C ARG A 400 28.99 -6.31 -19.43
N ARG A 401 29.81 -7.29 -19.06
CA ARG A 401 29.54 -8.11 -17.85
C ARG A 401 29.50 -7.26 -16.60
N ARG A 402 30.44 -6.33 -16.41
CA ARG A 402 30.44 -5.39 -15.27
C ARG A 402 29.20 -4.50 -15.28
N ALA A 403 28.80 -3.96 -16.44
CA ALA A 403 27.57 -3.21 -16.59
C ALA A 403 26.35 -4.01 -16.13
N GLY A 404 26.24 -5.28 -16.55
CA GLY A 404 25.16 -6.18 -16.14
C GLY A 404 25.14 -6.44 -14.64
N LEU A 405 26.28 -6.74 -14.02
CA LEU A 405 26.39 -7.01 -12.58
C LEU A 405 26.04 -5.78 -11.72
N TRP A 406 26.55 -4.59 -12.10
CA TRP A 406 26.25 -3.35 -11.40
C TRP A 406 24.81 -2.88 -11.62
N ALA A 407 24.24 -3.11 -12.81
CA ALA A 407 22.82 -2.84 -13.07
C ALA A 407 21.90 -3.72 -12.20
N ARG A 408 22.24 -5.00 -12.01
CA ARG A 408 21.55 -5.87 -11.05
C ARG A 408 21.64 -5.35 -9.62
N ARG A 409 22.84 -4.93 -9.19
CA ARG A 409 23.00 -4.31 -7.85
C ARG A 409 22.15 -3.06 -7.70
N ALA A 410 22.09 -2.22 -8.75
CA ALA A 410 21.23 -1.03 -8.77
C ALA A 410 19.75 -1.40 -8.72
N ALA A 411 19.32 -2.45 -9.46
CA ALA A 411 17.94 -2.94 -9.41
C ALA A 411 17.53 -3.39 -7.99
N ARG A 412 18.40 -4.14 -7.32
CA ARG A 412 18.15 -4.58 -5.93
C ARG A 412 18.07 -3.41 -4.95
N VAL A 413 18.96 -2.43 -5.07
CA VAL A 413 18.92 -1.21 -4.24
C VAL A 413 17.65 -0.41 -4.51
N ALA A 414 17.26 -0.25 -5.79
CA ALA A 414 16.03 0.44 -6.15
C ALA A 414 14.79 -0.29 -5.60
N ALA A 415 14.74 -1.61 -5.69
CA ALA A 415 13.66 -2.42 -5.13
C ALA A 415 13.59 -2.31 -3.60
N ALA A 416 14.74 -2.33 -2.91
CA ALA A 416 14.82 -2.15 -1.46
C ALA A 416 14.37 -0.74 -1.01
N ASP A 417 14.54 0.27 -1.88
CA ASP A 417 14.06 1.64 -1.68
C ASP A 417 12.63 1.85 -2.26
N PHE A 418 11.93 0.78 -2.62
CA PHE A 418 10.57 0.77 -3.19
C PHE A 418 10.40 1.56 -4.50
N ALA A 419 11.48 1.85 -5.21
CA ALA A 419 11.48 2.48 -6.52
C ALA A 419 11.41 1.42 -7.63
N TYR A 420 10.26 0.73 -7.69
CA TYR A 420 10.11 -0.45 -8.55
C TYR A 420 10.26 -0.16 -10.04
N GLU A 421 9.80 1.00 -10.51
CA GLU A 421 9.95 1.41 -11.90
C GLU A 421 11.43 1.56 -12.28
N GLU A 422 12.23 2.11 -11.36
CA GLU A 422 13.69 2.19 -11.52
C GLU A 422 14.33 0.79 -11.43
N ALA A 423 13.82 -0.05 -10.53
CA ALA A 423 14.28 -1.45 -10.44
C ALA A 423 14.01 -2.20 -11.75
N VAL A 424 12.83 -2.03 -12.36
CA VAL A 424 12.50 -2.58 -13.69
C VAL A 424 13.49 -2.08 -14.74
N ARG A 425 13.76 -0.77 -14.78
CA ARG A 425 14.68 -0.17 -15.74
C ARG A 425 16.09 -0.74 -15.60
N PHE A 426 16.61 -0.86 -14.37
CA PHE A 426 17.95 -1.42 -14.14
C PHE A 426 18.01 -2.92 -14.36
N ALA A 427 16.98 -3.68 -14.04
CA ALA A 427 16.93 -5.12 -14.34
C ALA A 427 16.87 -5.37 -15.85
N GLN A 428 16.15 -4.56 -16.62
CA GLN A 428 16.16 -4.59 -18.09
C GLN A 428 17.54 -4.22 -18.66
N LEU A 429 18.18 -3.19 -18.09
CA LEU A 429 19.56 -2.81 -18.46
C LEU A 429 20.53 -3.97 -18.19
N ALA A 430 20.41 -4.63 -17.05
CA ALA A 430 21.23 -5.82 -16.73
C ALA A 430 21.06 -6.93 -17.79
N LEU A 431 19.80 -7.24 -18.13
CA LEU A 431 19.48 -8.26 -19.13
C LEU A 431 20.00 -7.92 -20.54
N SER A 432 20.07 -6.63 -20.89
CA SER A 432 20.64 -6.19 -22.19
C SER A 432 22.14 -6.41 -22.29
N HIS A 433 22.83 -6.45 -21.15
CA HIS A 433 24.28 -6.66 -21.08
C HIS A 433 24.68 -8.10 -20.77
N LEU A 434 23.79 -8.90 -20.13
CA LEU A 434 24.05 -10.32 -19.86
C LEU A 434 23.77 -11.15 -21.09
N SER A 435 24.81 -11.85 -21.58
CA SER A 435 24.77 -12.61 -22.82
C SER A 435 23.72 -13.74 -22.81
N THR A 436 23.12 -14.01 -23.98
CA THR A 436 22.29 -15.18 -24.27
C THR A 436 23.09 -16.39 -24.75
N ALA A 437 24.42 -16.29 -24.85
CA ALA A 437 25.26 -17.36 -25.38
C ALA A 437 25.30 -18.58 -24.44
N PRO A 438 25.17 -19.82 -24.95
CA PRO A 438 25.41 -21.03 -24.17
C PRO A 438 26.86 -21.05 -23.67
N ALA A 439 27.06 -21.67 -22.50
CA ALA A 439 28.34 -21.78 -21.83
C ALA A 439 29.39 -22.49 -22.77
N GLY A 440 30.15 -21.69 -23.49
CA GLY A 440 31.30 -22.08 -24.28
C GLY A 440 32.54 -21.35 -23.76
N GLU A 441 33.40 -22.11 -23.13
CA GLU A 441 34.82 -21.86 -22.85
C GLU A 441 35.36 -20.42 -23.01
N GLY A 442 35.36 -19.67 -21.87
CA GLY A 442 36.17 -18.47 -21.72
C GLY A 442 37.08 -18.63 -20.53
N PRO A 443 38.34 -18.08 -20.53
CA PRO A 443 39.32 -18.28 -19.47
C PRO A 443 38.79 -17.73 -18.14
N ALA A 444 38.96 -18.53 -17.10
CA ALA A 444 38.72 -18.20 -15.71
C ALA A 444 39.57 -17.00 -15.28
N GLY A 445 39.06 -15.77 -15.47
CA GLY A 445 39.58 -14.56 -14.85
C GLY A 445 38.95 -14.37 -13.46
N ALA A 446 39.78 -14.02 -12.47
CA ALA A 446 39.40 -13.84 -11.09
C ALA A 446 38.11 -12.98 -10.94
N ALA A 447 37.08 -13.53 -10.30
CA ALA A 447 35.87 -12.82 -9.95
C ALA A 447 36.23 -11.66 -8.99
N PRO A 448 35.66 -10.45 -9.16
CA PRO A 448 35.82 -9.37 -8.19
C PRO A 448 35.20 -9.78 -6.85
N ALA A 449 35.89 -9.43 -5.74
CA ALA A 449 35.41 -9.65 -4.39
C ALA A 449 34.04 -8.98 -4.20
N GLY A 450 33.00 -9.76 -3.98
CA GLY A 450 31.59 -9.32 -3.90
C GLY A 450 30.66 -10.03 -4.87
N ALA A 451 31.16 -10.91 -5.73
CA ALA A 451 30.32 -11.85 -6.48
C ALA A 451 29.60 -12.78 -5.52
N GLY A 452 28.28 -12.95 -5.70
CA GLY A 452 27.47 -13.91 -4.94
C GLY A 452 28.05 -15.33 -4.97
N PRO A 453 27.46 -16.32 -4.33
CA PRO A 453 28.06 -17.62 -4.08
C PRO A 453 28.72 -18.18 -5.34
N ALA A 454 29.99 -18.57 -5.20
CA ALA A 454 30.82 -19.10 -6.28
C ALA A 454 30.10 -20.28 -6.95
N GLY A 455 29.61 -20.11 -8.20
CA GLY A 455 28.93 -21.17 -8.96
C GLY A 455 27.94 -20.72 -10.02
N ALA A 456 27.49 -19.47 -10.02
CA ALA A 456 26.53 -19.00 -11.03
C ALA A 456 27.24 -18.72 -12.36
N GLY A 457 27.17 -19.65 -13.29
CA GLY A 457 27.55 -19.40 -14.69
C GLY A 457 26.62 -18.34 -15.34
N PRO A 458 26.89 -17.88 -16.58
CA PRO A 458 26.12 -16.82 -17.26
C PRO A 458 24.61 -17.06 -17.30
N ALA A 459 24.17 -18.33 -17.34
CA ALA A 459 22.75 -18.70 -17.31
C ALA A 459 22.11 -18.42 -15.93
N GLY A 460 22.84 -18.72 -14.86
CA GLY A 460 22.38 -18.41 -13.49
C GLY A 460 22.29 -16.90 -13.25
N GLU A 461 23.30 -16.12 -13.66
CA GLU A 461 23.27 -14.65 -13.57
C GLU A 461 22.07 -14.05 -14.32
N ARG A 462 21.72 -14.64 -15.48
CA ARG A 462 20.56 -14.23 -16.28
C ARG A 462 19.24 -14.61 -15.60
N ALA A 463 19.14 -15.81 -15.01
CA ALA A 463 17.96 -16.24 -14.27
C ALA A 463 17.70 -15.34 -13.06
N GLU A 464 18.74 -14.96 -12.33
CA GLU A 464 18.64 -14.02 -11.20
C GLU A 464 18.19 -12.63 -11.67
N ALA A 465 18.72 -12.12 -12.79
CA ALA A 465 18.30 -10.82 -13.35
C ALA A 465 16.82 -10.83 -13.82
N LEU A 466 16.36 -11.93 -14.40
CA LEU A 466 14.96 -12.12 -14.76
C LEU A 466 14.06 -12.17 -13.50
N LEU A 467 14.53 -12.83 -12.45
CA LEU A 467 13.79 -12.90 -11.19
C LEU A 467 13.68 -11.51 -10.52
N GLU A 468 14.78 -10.74 -10.52
CA GLU A 468 14.80 -9.34 -10.07
C GLU A 468 13.83 -8.47 -10.88
N LEU A 469 13.78 -8.67 -12.20
CA LEU A 469 12.81 -7.99 -13.08
C LEU A 469 11.37 -8.38 -12.74
N ALA A 470 11.09 -9.67 -12.59
CA ALA A 470 9.76 -10.16 -12.24
C ALA A 470 9.29 -9.62 -10.89
N GLY A 471 10.18 -9.60 -9.88
CA GLY A 471 9.90 -9.01 -8.57
C GLY A 471 9.61 -7.51 -8.65
N ALA A 472 10.39 -6.76 -9.42
CA ALA A 472 10.16 -5.33 -9.64
C ALA A 472 8.83 -5.05 -10.39
N GLN A 473 8.50 -5.85 -11.41
CA GLN A 473 7.22 -5.77 -12.12
C GLN A 473 6.03 -6.08 -11.20
N SER A 474 6.17 -7.07 -10.33
CA SER A 474 5.17 -7.39 -9.29
C SER A 474 4.99 -6.21 -8.32
N GLY A 475 6.10 -5.57 -7.92
CA GLY A 475 6.07 -4.37 -7.08
C GLY A 475 5.40 -3.16 -7.73
N CYS A 476 5.43 -3.06 -9.06
CA CYS A 476 4.68 -2.05 -9.84
C CYS A 476 3.19 -2.41 -10.03
N GLY A 477 2.73 -3.60 -9.56
CA GLY A 477 1.38 -4.10 -9.85
C GLY A 477 1.22 -4.70 -11.25
N ALA A 478 2.28 -4.83 -12.03
CA ALA A 478 2.27 -5.39 -13.38
C ALA A 478 2.32 -6.94 -13.34
N TYR A 479 1.37 -7.56 -12.64
CA TYR A 479 1.39 -9.00 -12.30
C TYR A 479 1.46 -9.92 -13.52
N ARG A 480 0.79 -9.60 -14.61
CA ARG A 480 0.84 -10.41 -15.85
C ARG A 480 2.24 -10.44 -16.43
N ALA A 481 2.89 -9.28 -16.56
CA ALA A 481 4.27 -9.17 -17.03
C ALA A 481 5.27 -9.87 -16.08
N ALA A 482 5.04 -9.75 -14.76
CA ALA A 482 5.84 -10.43 -13.73
C ALA A 482 5.77 -11.96 -13.90
N LEU A 483 4.59 -12.53 -14.15
CA LEU A 483 4.39 -13.96 -14.36
C LEU A 483 5.00 -14.46 -15.68
N GLU A 484 4.88 -13.68 -16.75
CA GLU A 484 5.56 -13.99 -18.04
C GLU A 484 7.08 -14.05 -17.86
N THR A 485 7.63 -13.07 -17.13
CA THR A 485 9.06 -13.01 -16.82
C THR A 485 9.47 -14.17 -15.90
N ALA A 486 8.71 -14.44 -14.83
CA ALA A 486 8.95 -15.57 -13.92
C ALA A 486 8.88 -16.93 -14.65
N ALA A 487 7.97 -17.08 -15.60
CA ALA A 487 7.87 -18.29 -16.40
C ALA A 487 9.12 -18.53 -17.29
N ALA A 488 9.80 -17.46 -17.69
CA ALA A 488 11.06 -17.56 -18.43
C ALA A 488 12.25 -17.93 -17.53
N VAL A 489 12.18 -17.66 -16.20
CA VAL A 489 13.21 -18.07 -15.24
C VAL A 489 13.33 -19.59 -15.13
N VAL A 490 12.18 -20.29 -15.06
CA VAL A 490 12.11 -21.73 -14.75
C VAL A 490 13.04 -22.60 -15.63
N PRO A 491 12.99 -22.58 -16.97
CA PRO A 491 13.87 -23.41 -17.80
C PRO A 491 15.34 -23.00 -17.71
N ILE A 492 15.64 -21.70 -17.55
CA ILE A 492 17.00 -21.20 -17.48
C ILE A 492 17.64 -21.60 -16.15
N ALA A 493 16.92 -21.41 -15.04
CA ALA A 493 17.38 -21.75 -13.70
C ALA A 493 17.54 -23.27 -13.53
N ALA A 494 16.58 -24.07 -14.03
CA ALA A 494 16.68 -25.52 -14.01
C ALA A 494 17.90 -26.03 -14.81
N GLY A 495 18.16 -25.48 -15.99
CA GLY A 495 19.35 -25.82 -16.80
C GLY A 495 20.67 -25.37 -16.16
N ALA A 496 20.65 -24.44 -15.24
CA ALA A 496 21.80 -23.98 -14.45
C ALA A 496 21.87 -24.66 -13.06
N GLU A 497 21.03 -25.65 -12.77
CA GLU A 497 20.88 -26.31 -11.47
C GLU A 497 20.60 -25.34 -10.28
N ARG A 498 20.00 -24.17 -10.57
CA ARG A 498 19.60 -23.16 -9.60
C ARG A 498 18.14 -23.35 -9.21
N PHE A 499 17.85 -24.47 -8.59
CA PHE A 499 16.49 -24.85 -8.18
C PHE A 499 15.87 -23.92 -7.14
N ASP A 500 16.72 -23.21 -6.38
CA ASP A 500 16.31 -22.11 -5.50
C ASP A 500 15.58 -21.00 -6.26
N LEU A 501 16.07 -20.62 -7.46
CA LEU A 501 15.44 -19.60 -8.30
C LEU A 501 14.14 -20.10 -8.95
N VAL A 502 14.04 -21.41 -9.24
CA VAL A 502 12.80 -22.01 -9.75
C VAL A 502 11.67 -21.85 -8.72
N ALA A 503 11.94 -22.12 -7.45
CA ALA A 503 10.95 -21.95 -6.39
C ALA A 503 10.60 -20.47 -6.18
N GLN A 504 11.60 -19.58 -6.17
CA GLN A 504 11.38 -18.14 -6.02
C GLN A 504 10.51 -17.58 -7.16
N ALA A 505 10.66 -18.07 -8.41
CA ALA A 505 9.83 -17.65 -9.52
C ALA A 505 8.33 -17.94 -9.30
N CYS A 506 7.99 -19.04 -8.63
CA CYS A 506 6.62 -19.40 -8.31
C CYS A 506 5.98 -18.49 -7.24
N THR A 507 6.81 -17.83 -6.41
CA THR A 507 6.37 -16.99 -5.31
C THR A 507 6.45 -15.48 -5.60
N VAL A 508 6.82 -15.08 -6.82
CA VAL A 508 6.95 -13.66 -7.22
C VAL A 508 5.64 -12.88 -7.10
N VAL A 509 4.50 -13.53 -7.34
CA VAL A 509 3.16 -12.93 -7.26
C VAL A 509 2.37 -13.65 -6.16
N GLN A 510 2.80 -13.47 -4.92
CA GLN A 510 2.12 -14.04 -3.75
C GLN A 510 1.02 -13.09 -3.23
N GLY A 511 -0.11 -13.67 -2.79
CA GLY A 511 -1.17 -12.91 -2.10
C GLY A 511 -2.15 -12.18 -3.03
N VAL A 512 -1.96 -12.18 -4.34
CA VAL A 512 -2.92 -11.61 -5.31
C VAL A 512 -4.00 -12.63 -5.60
N SER A 513 -4.97 -12.77 -4.68
CA SER A 513 -6.00 -13.81 -4.74
C SER A 513 -7.26 -13.41 -5.51
N GLY A 514 -7.40 -12.15 -5.90
CA GLY A 514 -8.65 -11.61 -6.46
C GLY A 514 -8.85 -11.81 -7.97
N ASP A 515 -7.77 -12.03 -8.74
CA ASP A 515 -7.84 -12.19 -10.20
C ASP A 515 -7.75 -13.67 -10.59
N PRO A 516 -8.82 -14.25 -11.19
CA PRO A 516 -8.84 -15.65 -11.61
C PRO A 516 -7.76 -16.01 -12.64
N ASP A 517 -7.48 -15.11 -13.60
CA ASP A 517 -6.48 -15.34 -14.65
C ASP A 517 -5.07 -15.42 -14.06
N ILE A 518 -4.77 -14.57 -13.08
CA ILE A 518 -3.49 -14.59 -12.36
C ILE A 518 -3.34 -15.91 -11.61
N ARG A 519 -4.36 -16.35 -10.90
CA ARG A 519 -4.34 -17.64 -10.18
C ARG A 519 -4.06 -18.82 -11.10
N VAL A 520 -4.73 -18.88 -12.25
CA VAL A 520 -4.51 -19.93 -13.26
C VAL A 520 -3.06 -19.87 -13.79
N ALA A 521 -2.53 -18.68 -14.03
CA ALA A 521 -1.17 -18.52 -14.51
C ALA A 521 -0.11 -18.96 -13.46
N VAL A 522 -0.30 -18.60 -12.17
CA VAL A 522 0.60 -19.05 -11.08
C VAL A 522 0.51 -20.56 -10.91
N ARG A 523 -0.69 -21.15 -10.94
CA ARG A 523 -0.87 -22.61 -10.86
C ARG A 523 -0.08 -23.33 -11.96
N ARG A 524 -0.23 -22.92 -13.23
CA ARG A 524 0.54 -23.47 -14.35
C ARG A 524 2.04 -23.30 -14.17
N LEU A 525 2.48 -22.19 -13.59
CA LEU A 525 3.89 -21.95 -13.29
C LEU A 525 4.41 -22.95 -12.24
N CYS A 526 3.66 -23.17 -11.15
CA CYS A 526 4.01 -24.16 -10.12
C CYS A 526 4.04 -25.60 -10.68
N GLU A 527 3.05 -26.00 -11.49
CA GLU A 527 3.01 -27.30 -12.15
C GLU A 527 4.22 -27.53 -13.06
N ARG A 528 4.63 -26.50 -13.83
CA ARG A 528 5.83 -26.56 -14.67
C ARG A 528 7.10 -26.60 -13.84
N ALA A 529 7.17 -25.87 -12.73
CA ALA A 529 8.30 -25.90 -11.83
C ALA A 529 8.49 -27.29 -11.19
N LEU A 530 7.41 -27.91 -10.71
CA LEU A 530 7.47 -29.26 -10.15
C LEU A 530 7.94 -30.31 -11.16
N ALA A 531 7.59 -30.13 -12.45
CA ALA A 531 8.01 -31.06 -13.51
C ALA A 531 9.53 -31.03 -13.77
N VAL A 532 10.22 -29.95 -13.42
CA VAL A 532 11.68 -29.81 -13.63
C VAL A 532 12.50 -29.92 -12.33
N LEU A 533 11.87 -29.89 -11.16
CA LEU A 533 12.52 -30.01 -9.86
C LEU A 533 12.79 -31.49 -9.52
N PRO A 534 14.07 -31.90 -9.31
CA PRO A 534 14.40 -33.25 -8.83
C PRO A 534 13.75 -33.55 -7.45
N GLU A 535 13.45 -34.80 -7.18
CA GLU A 535 12.92 -35.24 -5.87
C GLU A 535 13.90 -34.97 -4.71
N SER A 536 15.21 -34.95 -5.00
CA SER A 536 16.25 -34.63 -4.01
C SER A 536 16.21 -33.19 -3.51
N GLU A 537 15.63 -32.27 -4.32
CA GLU A 537 15.57 -30.82 -4.03
C GLU A 537 14.42 -30.49 -3.09
N ARG A 538 14.55 -30.85 -1.80
CA ARG A 538 13.46 -30.81 -0.81
C ARG A 538 12.94 -29.40 -0.55
N VAL A 539 13.84 -28.41 -0.34
CA VAL A 539 13.44 -27.02 -0.04
C VAL A 539 12.70 -26.37 -1.21
N PRO A 540 13.23 -26.35 -2.45
CA PRO A 540 12.49 -25.81 -3.61
C PRO A 540 11.15 -26.51 -3.84
N ARG A 541 11.09 -27.84 -3.74
CA ARG A 541 9.84 -28.60 -3.90
C ARG A 541 8.82 -28.24 -2.83
N ALA A 542 9.23 -28.17 -1.54
CA ALA A 542 8.35 -27.79 -0.43
C ALA A 542 7.70 -26.43 -0.69
N ARG A 543 8.48 -25.44 -1.11
CA ARG A 543 7.99 -24.08 -1.40
C ARG A 543 7.00 -24.04 -2.56
N VAL A 544 7.29 -24.74 -3.66
CA VAL A 544 6.38 -24.79 -4.82
C VAL A 544 5.10 -25.54 -4.49
N LEU A 545 5.17 -26.66 -3.74
CA LEU A 545 4.00 -27.39 -3.25
C LEU A 545 3.14 -26.56 -2.30
N ALA A 546 3.77 -25.77 -1.42
CA ALA A 546 3.06 -24.84 -0.55
C ALA A 546 2.24 -23.80 -1.34
N GLU A 547 2.86 -23.16 -2.34
CA GLU A 547 2.15 -22.18 -3.17
C GLU A 547 1.03 -22.83 -3.98
N LEU A 548 1.27 -24.00 -4.57
CA LEU A 548 0.25 -24.74 -5.30
C LEU A 548 -0.93 -25.13 -4.39
N ALA A 549 -0.65 -25.61 -3.17
CA ALA A 549 -1.67 -25.95 -2.18
C ALA A 549 -2.52 -24.73 -1.79
N CYS A 550 -1.90 -23.56 -1.60
CA CYS A 550 -2.62 -22.30 -1.34
C CYS A 550 -3.57 -21.91 -2.48
N LEU A 551 -3.13 -22.09 -3.72
CA LEU A 551 -3.94 -21.80 -4.90
C LEU A 551 -5.13 -22.75 -5.04
N VAL A 552 -4.91 -24.03 -4.74
CA VAL A 552 -5.97 -25.07 -4.80
C VAL A 552 -6.97 -24.92 -3.65
N ALA A 553 -6.50 -24.56 -2.44
CA ALA A 553 -7.36 -24.35 -1.26
C ALA A 553 -8.20 -23.06 -1.35
N GLY A 554 -7.79 -22.08 -2.15
CA GLY A 554 -8.46 -20.78 -2.22
C GLY A 554 -9.78 -20.81 -2.99
N PRO A 555 -10.65 -19.79 -2.83
CA PRO A 555 -11.94 -19.71 -3.52
C PRO A 555 -11.74 -19.72 -5.03
N SER A 556 -12.32 -20.71 -5.72
CA SER A 556 -12.24 -20.86 -7.17
C SER A 556 -13.61 -20.71 -7.83
N HIS A 557 -13.66 -20.05 -9.01
CA HIS A 557 -14.85 -20.03 -9.86
C HIS A 557 -15.14 -21.41 -10.47
N GLU A 558 -14.10 -22.23 -10.61
CA GLU A 558 -14.12 -23.58 -11.18
C GLU A 558 -13.70 -24.59 -10.10
N GLY A 559 -14.44 -24.61 -8.97
CA GLY A 559 -14.23 -25.65 -7.96
C GLY A 559 -14.47 -27.03 -8.59
N PHE A 560 -13.46 -27.90 -8.56
CA PHE A 560 -13.62 -29.29 -8.94
C PHE A 560 -13.77 -30.14 -7.68
N ASP A 561 -14.55 -31.20 -7.79
CA ASP A 561 -14.69 -32.19 -6.72
C ASP A 561 -13.31 -32.75 -6.37
N GLY A 562 -12.92 -32.67 -5.10
CA GLY A 562 -11.60 -33.10 -4.62
C GLY A 562 -10.52 -32.00 -4.49
N ALA A 563 -10.81 -30.74 -4.83
CA ALA A 563 -9.84 -29.63 -4.68
C ALA A 563 -9.29 -29.51 -3.25
N LEU A 564 -10.17 -29.64 -2.25
CA LEU A 564 -9.75 -29.58 -0.84
C LEU A 564 -8.85 -30.76 -0.46
N THR A 565 -9.20 -31.98 -0.90
CA THR A 565 -8.37 -33.16 -0.66
C THR A 565 -6.99 -33.00 -1.31
N GLN A 566 -6.95 -32.54 -2.55
CA GLN A 566 -5.67 -32.23 -3.21
C GLN A 566 -4.85 -31.17 -2.45
N ALA A 567 -5.48 -30.10 -1.97
CA ALA A 567 -4.80 -29.07 -1.17
C ALA A 567 -4.24 -29.67 0.14
N GLN A 568 -4.99 -30.55 0.79
CA GLN A 568 -4.56 -31.25 2.00
C GLN A 568 -3.36 -32.16 1.74
N GLU A 569 -3.36 -32.90 0.65
CA GLU A 569 -2.24 -33.76 0.25
C GLU A 569 -0.98 -32.96 -0.08
N LEU A 570 -1.13 -31.94 -0.96
CA LEU A 570 0.00 -31.06 -1.33
C LEU A 570 0.60 -30.34 -0.12
N SER A 571 -0.24 -29.81 0.77
CA SER A 571 0.22 -29.10 1.96
C SER A 571 0.88 -30.03 2.98
N ALA A 572 0.43 -31.29 3.09
CA ALA A 572 1.04 -32.30 3.96
C ALA A 572 2.42 -32.70 3.45
N GLU A 573 2.55 -32.99 2.14
CA GLU A 573 3.84 -33.27 1.50
C GLU A 573 4.81 -32.08 1.65
N SER A 574 4.32 -30.87 1.38
CA SER A 574 5.12 -29.66 1.57
C SER A 574 5.66 -29.54 2.99
N LEU A 575 4.82 -29.73 4.01
CA LEU A 575 5.21 -29.62 5.41
C LEU A 575 6.21 -30.70 5.82
N GLU A 576 6.04 -31.91 5.33
CA GLU A 576 6.99 -33.01 5.57
C GLU A 576 8.38 -32.68 5.00
N LEU A 577 8.46 -32.25 3.74
CA LEU A 577 9.70 -31.88 3.07
C LEU A 577 10.37 -30.67 3.76
N ALA A 578 9.60 -29.65 4.11
CA ALA A 578 10.11 -28.45 4.77
C ALA A 578 10.65 -28.76 6.16
N THR A 579 9.94 -29.53 6.96
CA THR A 579 10.38 -29.96 8.31
C THR A 579 11.64 -30.81 8.24
N ALA A 580 11.71 -31.74 7.28
CA ALA A 580 12.87 -32.60 7.09
C ALA A 580 14.12 -31.84 6.61
N SER A 581 13.94 -30.67 5.97
CA SER A 581 15.04 -29.82 5.50
C SER A 581 15.53 -28.82 6.54
N ALA A 582 14.77 -28.58 7.61
CA ALA A 582 15.02 -27.57 8.65
C ALA A 582 15.19 -26.13 8.09
N ASP A 583 14.57 -25.83 6.94
CA ASP A 583 14.54 -24.48 6.36
C ASP A 583 13.33 -23.70 6.93
N PRO A 584 13.57 -22.63 7.72
CA PRO A 584 12.48 -21.93 8.41
C PRO A 584 11.52 -21.19 7.46
N VAL A 585 12.00 -20.74 6.30
CA VAL A 585 11.15 -20.05 5.31
C VAL A 585 10.22 -21.06 4.63
N ALA A 586 10.77 -22.18 4.16
CA ALA A 586 9.98 -23.27 3.57
C ALA A 586 8.97 -23.82 4.59
N GLU A 587 9.37 -23.98 5.85
CA GLU A 587 8.47 -24.45 6.92
C GLU A 587 7.32 -23.46 7.15
N PHE A 588 7.59 -22.16 7.21
CA PHE A 588 6.52 -21.17 7.35
C PHE A 588 5.56 -21.15 6.15
N GLU A 589 6.08 -21.21 4.92
CA GLU A 589 5.25 -21.29 3.71
C GLU A 589 4.38 -22.57 3.71
N ALA A 590 4.93 -23.72 4.12
CA ALA A 590 4.20 -24.97 4.25
C ALA A 590 3.13 -24.92 5.37
N LEU A 591 3.43 -24.30 6.52
CA LEU A 591 2.45 -24.08 7.60
C LEU A 591 1.29 -23.20 7.13
N ARG A 592 1.57 -22.14 6.36
CA ARG A 592 0.53 -21.29 5.75
C ARG A 592 -0.37 -22.08 4.80
N ALA A 593 0.22 -22.87 3.93
CA ALA A 593 -0.51 -23.73 3.00
C ALA A 593 -1.38 -24.77 3.73
N ARG A 594 -0.82 -25.41 4.74
CA ARG A 594 -1.53 -26.38 5.58
C ARG A 594 -2.70 -25.75 6.33
N HIS A 595 -2.51 -24.57 6.91
CA HIS A 595 -3.60 -23.82 7.56
C HIS A 595 -4.76 -23.54 6.60
N LEU A 596 -4.48 -23.12 5.37
CA LEU A 596 -5.48 -22.81 4.36
C LEU A 596 -6.21 -24.08 3.85
N ALA A 597 -5.54 -25.22 3.83
CA ALA A 597 -6.14 -26.50 3.42
C ALA A 597 -7.00 -27.14 4.51
N LEU A 598 -6.84 -26.75 5.77
CA LEU A 598 -7.53 -27.31 6.93
C LEU A 598 -8.75 -26.49 7.34
N VAL A 599 -9.69 -26.30 6.44
CA VAL A 599 -10.89 -25.45 6.66
C VAL A 599 -11.99 -26.14 7.46
N ALA A 600 -12.00 -27.48 7.54
CA ALA A 600 -13.01 -28.23 8.27
C ALA A 600 -12.84 -28.14 9.78
N ASP A 601 -13.95 -28.30 10.51
CA ASP A 601 -14.03 -28.11 11.96
C ASP A 601 -13.18 -29.12 12.74
N ASP A 602 -13.02 -30.34 12.20
CA ASP A 602 -12.23 -31.41 12.80
C ASP A 602 -10.74 -31.05 12.93
N PHE A 603 -10.26 -30.08 12.17
CA PHE A 603 -8.84 -29.65 12.15
C PHE A 603 -8.52 -28.48 13.06
N VAL A 604 -9.44 -28.00 13.90
CA VAL A 604 -9.18 -26.83 14.77
C VAL A 604 -7.95 -27.05 15.67
N ALA A 605 -7.77 -28.26 16.22
CA ALA A 605 -6.60 -28.57 17.05
C ALA A 605 -5.29 -28.49 16.26
N GLU A 606 -5.27 -28.98 15.02
CA GLU A 606 -4.11 -28.89 14.13
C GLU A 606 -3.81 -27.46 13.75
N ARG A 607 -4.83 -26.64 13.44
CA ARG A 607 -4.67 -25.20 13.14
C ARG A 607 -4.08 -24.41 14.33
N LEU A 608 -4.46 -24.75 15.55
CA LEU A 608 -3.86 -24.19 16.77
C LEU A 608 -2.37 -24.56 16.90
N ALA A 609 -2.01 -25.82 16.60
CA ALA A 609 -0.62 -26.27 16.62
C ALA A 609 0.21 -25.58 15.53
N ILE A 610 -0.33 -25.43 14.31
CA ILE A 610 0.28 -24.68 13.19
C ILE A 610 0.57 -23.24 13.62
N GLY A 611 -0.41 -22.55 14.22
CA GLY A 611 -0.23 -21.19 14.72
C GLY A 611 0.87 -21.10 15.79
N THR A 612 0.93 -22.05 16.72
CA THR A 612 1.98 -22.13 17.74
C THR A 612 3.36 -22.32 17.12
N ARG A 613 3.46 -23.19 16.10
CA ARG A 613 4.74 -23.43 15.41
C ARG A 613 5.20 -22.19 14.64
N ALA A 614 4.29 -21.48 13.97
CA ALA A 614 4.60 -20.22 13.27
C ALA A 614 5.17 -19.17 14.25
N ILE A 615 4.56 -19.01 15.43
CA ILE A 615 5.08 -18.12 16.48
C ILE A 615 6.51 -18.54 16.90
N SER A 616 6.75 -19.84 17.10
CA SER A 616 8.08 -20.34 17.47
C SER A 616 9.16 -20.03 16.42
N LEU A 617 8.84 -20.08 15.13
CA LEU A 617 9.76 -19.70 14.04
C LEU A 617 10.14 -18.21 14.10
N ALA A 618 9.19 -17.35 14.46
CA ALA A 618 9.45 -15.94 14.63
C ALA A 618 10.29 -15.64 15.88
N ASP A 619 10.00 -16.31 16.99
CA ASP A 619 10.75 -16.15 18.25
C ASP A 619 12.21 -16.59 18.10
N ALA A 620 12.48 -17.59 17.25
CA ALA A 620 13.81 -17.98 16.87
C ALA A 620 14.53 -16.96 15.95
N GLY A 621 13.85 -15.91 15.53
CA GLY A 621 14.39 -14.82 14.70
C GLY A 621 14.50 -15.13 13.21
N HIS A 622 13.95 -16.25 12.75
CA HIS A 622 14.10 -16.70 11.36
C HIS A 622 13.10 -16.03 10.40
N VAL A 623 11.82 -15.92 10.81
CA VAL A 623 10.72 -15.38 9.98
C VAL A 623 9.84 -14.48 10.85
N PRO A 624 10.20 -13.21 11.07
CA PRO A 624 9.51 -12.31 12.00
C PRO A 624 8.01 -12.17 11.77
N GLN A 625 7.57 -12.15 10.50
CA GLN A 625 6.14 -12.02 10.15
C GLN A 625 5.32 -13.28 10.51
N ALA A 626 5.94 -14.43 10.73
CA ALA A 626 5.24 -15.66 11.09
C ALA A 626 4.49 -15.54 12.44
N ALA A 627 4.97 -14.69 13.37
CA ALA A 627 4.27 -14.43 14.62
C ALA A 627 2.90 -13.79 14.40
N MET A 628 2.82 -12.79 13.51
CA MET A 628 1.56 -12.14 13.16
C MET A 628 0.53 -13.17 12.65
N TRP A 629 0.93 -13.99 11.70
CA TRP A 629 0.05 -15.02 11.14
C TRP A 629 -0.33 -16.07 12.18
N GLY A 630 0.62 -16.52 13.00
CA GLY A 630 0.38 -17.47 14.05
C GLY A 630 -0.67 -16.98 15.06
N HIS A 631 -0.58 -15.73 15.51
CA HIS A 631 -1.57 -15.13 16.42
C HIS A 631 -2.95 -14.96 15.74
N LEU A 632 -3.00 -14.57 14.46
CA LEU A 632 -4.25 -14.48 13.70
C LEU A 632 -4.93 -15.85 13.57
N TRP A 633 -4.19 -16.89 13.20
CA TRP A 633 -4.73 -18.26 13.05
C TRP A 633 -5.25 -18.82 14.39
N ARG A 634 -4.55 -18.56 15.47
CA ARG A 634 -4.97 -18.99 16.82
C ARG A 634 -6.18 -18.19 17.31
N PHE A 635 -6.28 -16.91 16.97
CA PHE A 635 -7.45 -16.08 17.24
C PHE A 635 -8.71 -16.64 16.55
N ASP A 636 -8.62 -16.97 15.26
CA ASP A 636 -9.73 -17.55 14.48
C ASP A 636 -10.16 -18.91 15.04
N ALA A 637 -9.21 -19.79 15.32
CA ALA A 637 -9.50 -21.09 15.87
C ALA A 637 -10.16 -21.00 17.26
N ALA A 638 -9.69 -20.07 18.11
CA ALA A 638 -10.31 -19.82 19.42
C ALA A 638 -11.75 -19.29 19.30
N MET A 639 -12.01 -18.42 18.32
CA MET A 639 -13.37 -17.92 18.02
C MET A 639 -14.29 -19.05 17.57
N GLN A 640 -13.81 -19.91 16.70
CA GLN A 640 -14.58 -21.02 16.15
C GLN A 640 -15.02 -22.01 17.24
N VAL A 641 -14.20 -22.24 18.29
CA VAL A 641 -14.56 -23.12 19.41
C VAL A 641 -15.19 -22.42 20.61
N GLY A 642 -15.33 -21.10 20.55
CA GLY A 642 -15.96 -20.32 21.60
C GLY A 642 -15.08 -20.05 22.83
N ASN A 643 -13.78 -19.77 22.64
CA ASN A 643 -12.82 -19.50 23.72
C ASN A 643 -12.34 -18.03 23.73
N ILE A 644 -13.08 -17.15 24.41
CA ILE A 644 -12.79 -15.72 24.46
C ILE A 644 -11.46 -15.41 25.16
N ALA A 645 -11.07 -16.17 26.18
CA ALA A 645 -9.83 -15.90 26.92
C ALA A 645 -8.59 -16.06 26.03
N VAL A 646 -8.60 -17.08 25.16
CA VAL A 646 -7.53 -17.28 24.16
C VAL A 646 -7.60 -16.16 23.11
N MET A 647 -8.78 -15.81 22.60
CA MET A 647 -8.94 -14.70 21.65
C MET A 647 -8.33 -13.38 22.16
N ASP A 648 -8.65 -13.00 23.40
CA ASP A 648 -8.15 -11.76 24.01
C ASP A 648 -6.63 -11.80 24.24
N ALA A 649 -6.09 -12.95 24.62
CA ALA A 649 -4.66 -13.15 24.75
C ALA A 649 -3.93 -13.03 23.40
N GLU A 650 -4.45 -13.70 22.36
CA GLU A 650 -3.85 -13.63 21.01
C GLU A 650 -3.91 -12.21 20.41
N LEU A 651 -5.00 -11.49 20.61
CA LEU A 651 -5.14 -10.09 20.17
C LEU A 651 -4.13 -9.16 20.87
N ALA A 652 -3.88 -9.37 22.17
CA ALA A 652 -2.88 -8.61 22.92
C ALA A 652 -1.45 -8.87 22.38
N GLN A 653 -1.12 -10.14 22.09
CA GLN A 653 0.17 -10.51 21.51
C GLN A 653 0.31 -9.98 20.07
N LEU A 654 -0.75 -10.08 19.26
CA LEU A 654 -0.77 -9.52 17.90
C LEU A 654 -0.43 -8.03 17.91
N ARG A 655 -0.98 -7.26 18.84
CA ARG A 655 -0.65 -5.84 19.00
C ARG A 655 0.84 -5.63 19.24
N ALA A 656 1.44 -6.38 20.18
CA ALA A 656 2.86 -6.27 20.50
C ALA A 656 3.77 -6.64 19.32
N VAL A 657 3.35 -7.63 18.52
CA VAL A 657 4.06 -8.03 17.28
C VAL A 657 3.95 -6.94 16.21
N VAL A 658 2.77 -6.40 15.99
CA VAL A 658 2.52 -5.33 14.99
C VAL A 658 3.32 -4.07 15.30
N ASP A 659 3.39 -3.68 16.58
CA ASP A 659 4.18 -2.52 17.03
C ASP A 659 5.70 -2.72 16.76
N LYS A 660 6.18 -3.96 16.75
CA LYS A 660 7.58 -4.31 16.40
C LYS A 660 7.80 -4.37 14.88
N LEU A 661 6.89 -5.01 14.14
CA LEU A 661 7.01 -5.22 12.69
C LEU A 661 6.89 -3.91 11.91
N ARG A 662 6.05 -2.97 12.38
CA ARG A 662 5.77 -1.69 11.71
C ARG A 662 5.35 -1.81 10.24
N LEU A 663 4.71 -2.93 9.86
CA LEU A 663 4.21 -3.18 8.52
C LEU A 663 2.76 -2.69 8.41
N PRO A 664 2.37 -1.90 7.38
CA PRO A 664 0.99 -1.48 7.18
C PRO A 664 0.01 -2.64 7.07
N LEU A 665 0.37 -3.72 6.37
CA LEU A 665 -0.47 -4.93 6.31
C LEU A 665 -0.71 -5.52 7.70
N ALA A 666 0.32 -5.57 8.54
CA ALA A 666 0.19 -6.04 9.93
C ALA A 666 -0.73 -5.10 10.75
N ARG A 667 -0.59 -3.79 10.56
CA ARG A 667 -1.49 -2.80 11.17
C ARG A 667 -2.92 -2.96 10.68
N TRP A 668 -3.13 -3.16 9.38
CA TRP A 668 -4.44 -3.44 8.81
C TRP A 668 -5.09 -4.68 9.43
N HIS A 669 -4.34 -5.77 9.58
CA HIS A 669 -4.83 -6.98 10.25
C HIS A 669 -5.22 -6.71 11.72
N LEU A 670 -4.41 -5.95 12.45
CA LEU A 670 -4.70 -5.60 13.84
C LEU A 670 -6.01 -4.80 13.95
N GLU A 671 -6.17 -3.73 13.17
CA GLU A 671 -7.37 -2.88 13.24
C GLU A 671 -8.62 -3.67 12.85
N ARG A 672 -8.55 -4.52 11.82
CA ARG A 672 -9.64 -5.40 11.42
C ARG A 672 -10.01 -6.41 12.53
N THR A 673 -9.02 -7.04 13.15
CA THR A 673 -9.26 -8.01 14.25
C THR A 673 -9.88 -7.32 15.48
N ARG A 674 -9.46 -6.08 15.76
CA ARG A 674 -10.09 -5.23 16.80
C ARG A 674 -11.53 -4.91 16.46
N ALA A 675 -11.82 -4.54 15.20
CA ALA A 675 -13.18 -4.27 14.74
C ALA A 675 -14.10 -5.49 14.96
N THR A 676 -13.62 -6.68 14.57
CA THR A 676 -14.33 -7.95 14.78
C THR A 676 -14.58 -8.21 16.28
N ARG A 677 -13.56 -8.02 17.12
CA ARG A 677 -13.68 -8.23 18.57
C ARG A 677 -14.66 -7.25 19.23
N ALA A 678 -14.64 -5.98 18.83
CA ALA A 678 -15.58 -4.97 19.33
C ALA A 678 -17.02 -5.27 18.88
N ALA A 679 -17.23 -5.61 17.60
CA ALA A 679 -18.56 -5.98 17.08
C ALA A 679 -19.14 -7.21 17.79
N LEU A 680 -18.31 -8.22 18.08
CA LEU A 680 -18.70 -9.44 18.79
C LEU A 680 -19.34 -9.15 20.15
N VAL A 681 -18.80 -8.22 20.91
CA VAL A 681 -19.36 -7.86 22.24
C VAL A 681 -20.41 -6.76 22.19
N GLY A 682 -20.62 -6.12 21.03
CA GLY A 682 -21.62 -5.10 20.81
C GLY A 682 -21.12 -3.67 21.02
N ASP A 683 -19.81 -3.43 21.03
CA ASP A 683 -19.21 -2.10 21.11
C ASP A 683 -19.07 -1.53 19.69
N PHE A 684 -20.23 -1.25 19.05
CA PHE A 684 -20.32 -0.94 17.62
C PHE A 684 -19.64 0.37 17.21
N GLY A 685 -19.57 1.35 18.11
CA GLY A 685 -18.82 2.60 17.86
C GLY A 685 -17.34 2.31 17.59
N GLU A 686 -16.69 1.61 18.52
CA GLU A 686 -15.28 1.22 18.36
C GLU A 686 -15.09 0.29 17.14
N ALA A 687 -16.03 -0.62 16.88
CA ALA A 687 -15.97 -1.51 15.73
C ALA A 687 -15.92 -0.75 14.41
N ILE A 688 -16.75 0.29 14.27
CA ILE A 688 -16.77 1.17 13.09
C ILE A 688 -15.48 1.98 12.98
N GLU A 689 -14.99 2.55 14.09
CA GLU A 689 -13.73 3.31 14.09
C GLU A 689 -12.54 2.46 13.64
N TYR A 690 -12.38 1.25 14.19
CA TYR A 690 -11.32 0.34 13.77
C TYR A 690 -11.47 -0.11 12.31
N ASN A 691 -12.69 -0.37 11.83
CA ASN A 691 -12.90 -0.73 10.43
C ASN A 691 -12.59 0.43 9.47
N LEU A 692 -12.91 1.67 9.85
CA LEU A 692 -12.54 2.87 9.09
C LEU A 692 -11.02 3.05 9.05
N ALA A 693 -10.32 2.82 10.17
CA ALA A 693 -8.86 2.85 10.21
C ALA A 693 -8.25 1.78 9.30
N ALA A 694 -8.76 0.53 9.34
CA ALA A 694 -8.35 -0.53 8.43
C ALA A 694 -8.60 -0.14 6.96
N ARG A 695 -9.77 0.44 6.66
CA ARG A 695 -10.10 0.90 5.29
C ARG A 695 -9.16 1.99 4.80
N ALA A 696 -8.81 2.95 5.65
CA ALA A 696 -7.83 3.99 5.32
C ALA A 696 -6.48 3.39 4.95
N ILE A 697 -6.02 2.38 5.70
CA ILE A 697 -4.78 1.64 5.38
C ILE A 697 -4.92 0.91 4.03
N GLY A 698 -6.02 0.15 3.82
CA GLY A 698 -6.25 -0.59 2.58
C GLY A 698 -6.28 0.30 1.32
N ARG A 699 -6.89 1.49 1.42
CA ARG A 699 -6.88 2.49 0.34
C ARG A 699 -5.49 3.03 0.04
N ARG A 700 -4.68 3.28 1.07
CA ARG A 700 -3.29 3.72 0.91
C ARG A 700 -2.41 2.65 0.26
N MET A 701 -2.74 1.37 0.48
CA MET A 701 -2.04 0.24 -0.13
C MET A 701 -2.48 -0.02 -1.59
N ASP A 702 -3.50 0.70 -2.08
CA ASP A 702 -4.12 0.51 -3.40
C ASP A 702 -4.56 -0.96 -3.64
N ASP A 703 -4.93 -1.66 -2.57
CA ASP A 703 -5.37 -3.06 -2.63
C ASP A 703 -6.90 -3.13 -2.52
N ILE A 704 -7.53 -3.46 -3.64
CA ILE A 704 -8.98 -3.57 -3.76
C ILE A 704 -9.53 -4.70 -2.88
N SER A 705 -8.75 -5.77 -2.63
CA SER A 705 -9.15 -6.90 -1.80
C SER A 705 -9.27 -6.49 -0.34
N LEU A 706 -8.28 -5.75 0.18
CA LEU A 706 -8.29 -5.23 1.54
C LEU A 706 -9.46 -4.26 1.76
N THR A 707 -9.70 -3.39 0.79
CA THR A 707 -10.85 -2.47 0.80
C THR A 707 -12.17 -3.24 0.75
N GLY A 708 -12.29 -4.26 -0.10
CA GLY A 708 -13.46 -5.12 -0.21
C GLY A 708 -13.81 -5.84 1.10
N LEU A 709 -12.81 -6.35 1.83
CA LEU A 709 -13.01 -7.00 3.13
C LEU A 709 -13.57 -6.04 4.20
N THR A 710 -13.16 -4.76 4.19
CA THR A 710 -13.72 -3.76 5.11
C THR A 710 -15.18 -3.42 4.78
N PHE A 711 -15.57 -3.47 3.51
CA PHE A 711 -16.98 -3.33 3.11
C PHE A 711 -17.81 -4.58 3.47
N SER A 712 -17.24 -5.78 3.37
CA SER A 712 -17.90 -7.00 3.85
C SER A 712 -18.20 -6.93 5.34
N PHE A 713 -17.30 -6.35 6.13
CA PHE A 713 -17.55 -6.07 7.55
C PHE A 713 -18.76 -5.14 7.75
N ASP A 714 -18.87 -4.05 6.98
CA ASP A 714 -20.02 -3.13 7.08
C ASP A 714 -21.35 -3.81 6.76
N VAL A 715 -21.39 -4.69 5.76
CA VAL A 715 -22.59 -5.49 5.44
C VAL A 715 -22.98 -6.39 6.62
N CYS A 716 -22.03 -7.14 7.16
CA CYS A 716 -22.26 -8.01 8.31
C CYS A 716 -22.70 -7.25 9.58
N LEU A 717 -22.05 -6.13 9.85
CA LEU A 717 -22.40 -5.27 11.00
C LEU A 717 -23.79 -4.66 10.84
N SER A 718 -24.13 -4.20 9.63
CA SER A 718 -25.46 -3.67 9.32
C SER A 718 -26.55 -4.72 9.50
N GLN A 719 -26.31 -5.95 9.02
CA GLN A 719 -27.19 -7.08 9.22
C GLN A 719 -27.38 -7.43 10.70
N LEU A 720 -26.29 -7.45 11.49
CA LEU A 720 -26.35 -7.72 12.92
C LEU A 720 -27.21 -6.69 13.65
N ARG A 721 -26.98 -5.39 13.39
CA ARG A 721 -27.72 -4.28 14.01
C ARG A 721 -29.17 -4.15 13.50
N GLY A 722 -29.44 -4.65 12.28
CA GLY A 722 -30.68 -4.39 11.55
C GLY A 722 -30.80 -2.92 11.10
N SER A 723 -29.68 -2.21 10.95
CA SER A 723 -29.58 -0.83 10.47
C SER A 723 -28.58 -0.77 9.32
N TRP A 724 -29.00 -0.21 8.19
CA TRP A 724 -28.26 -0.26 6.93
C TRP A 724 -27.66 1.09 6.51
N GLU A 725 -27.55 2.02 7.46
CA GLU A 725 -27.01 3.36 7.26
C GLU A 725 -25.53 3.39 6.88
N LEU A 726 -24.79 2.33 7.22
CA LEU A 726 -23.36 2.19 6.87
C LEU A 726 -23.11 1.93 5.38
N LEU A 727 -24.16 1.52 4.63
CA LEU A 727 -24.04 1.17 3.23
C LEU A 727 -24.22 2.39 2.31
N GLY A 728 -23.16 3.16 2.15
CA GLY A 728 -23.13 4.32 1.25
C GLY A 728 -22.86 3.95 -0.22
N ASP A 729 -22.84 4.96 -1.09
CA ASP A 729 -22.63 4.81 -2.54
C ASP A 729 -21.33 4.10 -2.93
N ALA A 730 -20.28 4.25 -2.13
CA ALA A 730 -18.98 3.59 -2.34
C ALA A 730 -19.09 2.06 -2.31
N LEU A 731 -19.88 1.50 -1.37
CA LEU A 731 -20.12 0.06 -1.32
C LEU A 731 -20.88 -0.43 -2.56
N TRP A 732 -21.94 0.30 -2.95
CA TRP A 732 -22.71 -0.06 -4.14
C TRP A 732 -21.88 0.00 -5.42
N ALA A 733 -20.92 0.92 -5.52
CA ALA A 733 -19.96 0.96 -6.61
C ALA A 733 -19.07 -0.29 -6.62
N VAL A 734 -18.58 -0.74 -5.47
CA VAL A 734 -17.79 -1.98 -5.34
C VAL A 734 -18.64 -3.20 -5.69
N LEU A 735 -19.85 -3.34 -5.15
CA LEU A 735 -20.73 -4.49 -5.39
C LEU A 735 -21.21 -4.62 -6.85
N ARG A 736 -21.25 -3.52 -7.60
CA ARG A 736 -21.59 -3.55 -9.04
C ARG A 736 -20.51 -4.22 -9.89
N HIS A 737 -19.24 -4.06 -9.50
CA HIS A 737 -18.10 -4.56 -10.25
C HIS A 737 -17.46 -5.81 -9.61
N ALA A 738 -17.97 -6.21 -8.43
CA ALA A 738 -17.47 -7.40 -7.75
C ALA A 738 -17.77 -8.67 -8.56
N PRO A 739 -16.81 -9.62 -8.62
CA PRO A 739 -17.03 -10.87 -9.33
C PRO A 739 -18.19 -11.65 -8.70
N PRO A 740 -19.01 -12.38 -9.49
CA PRO A 740 -20.18 -13.12 -8.99
C PRO A 740 -19.81 -14.44 -8.31
N ILE A 741 -18.86 -14.40 -7.36
CA ILE A 741 -18.51 -15.53 -6.51
C ILE A 741 -19.60 -15.78 -5.45
N PRO A 742 -19.79 -17.01 -4.94
CA PRO A 742 -20.90 -17.38 -4.05
C PRO A 742 -21.08 -16.45 -2.86
N ILE A 743 -19.99 -16.09 -2.15
CA ILE A 743 -20.07 -15.22 -0.97
C ILE A 743 -20.49 -13.78 -1.30
N VAL A 744 -20.07 -13.26 -2.46
CA VAL A 744 -20.47 -11.92 -2.93
C VAL A 744 -21.95 -11.92 -3.31
N VAL A 745 -22.43 -12.97 -3.96
CA VAL A 745 -23.84 -13.12 -4.34
C VAL A 745 -24.73 -13.18 -3.10
N ALA A 746 -24.39 -14.00 -2.10
CA ALA A 746 -25.12 -14.09 -0.84
C ALA A 746 -25.12 -12.75 -0.10
N SER A 747 -23.95 -12.07 0.02
CA SER A 747 -23.83 -10.77 0.69
C SER A 747 -24.62 -9.66 -0.03
N LYS A 748 -24.62 -9.68 -1.37
CA LYS A 748 -25.38 -8.71 -2.18
C LYS A 748 -26.89 -8.89 -2.02
N ALA A 749 -27.38 -10.12 -2.03
CA ALA A 749 -28.78 -10.41 -1.78
C ALA A 749 -29.22 -9.93 -0.39
N THR A 750 -28.40 -10.18 0.64
CA THR A 750 -28.62 -9.72 2.01
C THR A 750 -28.64 -8.20 2.11
N ALA A 751 -27.67 -7.51 1.51
CA ALA A 751 -27.61 -6.04 1.53
C ALA A 751 -28.80 -5.41 0.80
N LEU A 752 -29.18 -5.93 -0.37
CA LEU A 752 -30.35 -5.45 -1.11
C LEU A 752 -31.65 -5.64 -0.32
N HIS A 753 -31.84 -6.83 0.27
CA HIS A 753 -32.99 -7.13 1.11
C HIS A 753 -33.08 -6.16 2.31
N GLY A 754 -31.96 -5.96 3.00
CA GLY A 754 -31.91 -5.09 4.16
C GLY A 754 -32.14 -3.61 3.86
N CYS A 755 -31.77 -3.16 2.65
CA CYS A 755 -32.05 -1.80 2.18
C CYS A 755 -33.48 -1.64 1.58
N GLY A 756 -34.34 -2.67 1.66
CA GLY A 756 -35.71 -2.62 1.13
C GLY A 756 -35.84 -2.76 -0.39
N ARG A 757 -34.76 -3.10 -1.11
CA ARG A 757 -34.74 -3.35 -2.55
C ARG A 757 -35.14 -4.81 -2.83
N LEU A 758 -36.38 -5.15 -2.46
CA LEU A 758 -36.81 -6.56 -2.36
C LEU A 758 -36.84 -7.31 -3.68
N ASP A 759 -37.23 -6.67 -4.79
CA ASP A 759 -37.29 -7.30 -6.11
C ASP A 759 -35.89 -7.65 -6.61
N GLU A 760 -34.95 -6.72 -6.48
CA GLU A 760 -33.55 -6.95 -6.85
C GLU A 760 -32.87 -7.98 -5.95
N ALA A 761 -33.17 -7.96 -4.65
CA ALA A 761 -32.67 -8.96 -3.71
C ALA A 761 -33.17 -10.36 -4.09
N ARG A 762 -34.45 -10.48 -4.47
CA ARG A 762 -35.05 -11.75 -4.89
C ARG A 762 -34.41 -12.26 -6.19
N GLU A 763 -34.21 -11.37 -7.17
CA GLU A 763 -33.55 -11.72 -8.42
C GLU A 763 -32.12 -12.29 -8.16
N VAL A 764 -31.30 -11.57 -7.39
CA VAL A 764 -29.94 -11.99 -7.05
C VAL A 764 -29.95 -13.34 -6.27
N TYR A 765 -30.89 -13.50 -5.34
CA TYR A 765 -31.06 -14.70 -4.56
C TYR A 765 -31.42 -15.91 -5.45
N GLU A 766 -32.43 -15.80 -6.31
CA GLU A 766 -32.90 -16.87 -7.19
C GLU A 766 -31.83 -17.29 -8.20
N GLN A 767 -31.10 -16.35 -8.78
CA GLN A 767 -30.01 -16.63 -9.72
C GLN A 767 -28.78 -17.25 -9.02
N GLY A 768 -28.58 -16.99 -7.74
CA GLY A 768 -27.35 -17.35 -7.01
C GLY A 768 -27.46 -18.54 -6.07
N ARG A 769 -28.67 -18.87 -5.57
CA ARG A 769 -28.85 -19.90 -4.51
C ARG A 769 -28.31 -21.27 -4.89
N GLU A 770 -28.54 -21.71 -6.14
CA GLU A 770 -28.05 -23.03 -6.61
C GLU A 770 -26.51 -23.05 -6.66
N ARG A 771 -25.89 -21.94 -7.07
CA ARG A 771 -24.43 -21.81 -7.09
C ARG A 771 -23.84 -21.87 -5.67
N VAL A 772 -24.50 -21.27 -4.68
CA VAL A 772 -24.09 -21.38 -3.27
C VAL A 772 -24.28 -22.81 -2.77
N LEU A 773 -25.41 -23.44 -3.06
CA LEU A 773 -25.66 -24.81 -2.63
C LEU A 773 -24.74 -25.86 -3.28
N SER A 774 -24.24 -25.58 -4.49
CA SER A 774 -23.32 -26.48 -5.21
C SER A 774 -21.83 -26.12 -5.03
N MET A 775 -21.52 -25.05 -4.29
CA MET A 775 -20.10 -24.67 -4.11
C MET A 775 -19.32 -25.75 -3.36
N PRO A 776 -18.04 -25.97 -3.74
CA PRO A 776 -17.17 -26.89 -3.02
C PRO A 776 -16.87 -26.35 -1.61
N PHE A 777 -16.48 -27.27 -0.72
CA PHE A 777 -16.10 -26.89 0.64
C PHE A 777 -14.74 -26.17 0.62
N ASP A 778 -14.74 -24.90 0.96
CA ASP A 778 -13.54 -24.04 1.06
C ASP A 778 -13.65 -23.11 2.28
N GLY A 779 -12.65 -22.25 2.49
CA GLY A 779 -12.63 -21.31 3.62
C GLY A 779 -13.79 -20.30 3.65
N THR A 780 -14.54 -20.13 2.56
CA THR A 780 -15.72 -19.26 2.46
C THR A 780 -17.05 -20.02 2.56
N TRP A 781 -16.99 -21.35 2.58
CA TRP A 781 -18.18 -22.18 2.52
C TRP A 781 -19.14 -21.93 3.69
N LEU A 782 -18.65 -22.01 4.91
CA LEU A 782 -19.49 -21.83 6.11
C LEU A 782 -20.10 -20.43 6.21
N PRO A 783 -19.33 -19.33 6.08
CA PRO A 783 -19.93 -17.99 6.09
C PRO A 783 -20.91 -17.77 4.91
N THR A 784 -20.63 -18.32 3.73
CA THR A 784 -21.53 -18.17 2.56
C THR A 784 -22.89 -18.82 2.80
N HIS A 785 -22.90 -20.05 3.33
CA HIS A 785 -24.13 -20.77 3.62
C HIS A 785 -24.92 -20.11 4.76
N THR A 786 -24.25 -19.56 5.76
CA THR A 786 -24.92 -18.86 6.87
C THR A 786 -25.50 -17.51 6.43
N ILE A 787 -24.82 -16.76 5.57
CA ILE A 787 -25.37 -15.53 4.97
C ILE A 787 -26.59 -15.85 4.09
N LEU A 788 -26.51 -16.91 3.27
CA LEU A 788 -27.64 -17.33 2.45
C LEU A 788 -28.83 -17.78 3.33
N ALA A 789 -28.59 -18.45 4.46
CA ALA A 789 -29.63 -18.91 5.37
C ALA A 789 -30.50 -17.73 5.89
N ASP A 790 -29.91 -16.58 6.17
CA ASP A 790 -30.64 -15.41 6.63
C ASP A 790 -31.61 -14.87 5.57
N VAL A 791 -31.16 -14.75 4.32
CA VAL A 791 -32.00 -14.31 3.20
C VAL A 791 -33.07 -15.39 2.85
N THR A 792 -32.72 -16.66 2.96
CA THR A 792 -33.64 -17.78 2.77
C THR A 792 -34.78 -17.71 3.78
N VAL A 793 -34.49 -17.46 5.05
CA VAL A 793 -35.50 -17.29 6.10
C VAL A 793 -36.35 -16.05 5.83
N ALA A 794 -35.76 -14.95 5.38
CA ALA A 794 -36.46 -13.72 5.07
C ALA A 794 -37.46 -13.88 3.89
N PHE A 795 -37.10 -14.70 2.88
CA PHE A 795 -38.00 -14.99 1.75
C PHE A 795 -38.97 -16.14 1.97
N GLY A 796 -38.80 -16.90 3.05
CA GLY A 796 -39.65 -18.04 3.37
C GLY A 796 -39.48 -19.25 2.43
N ASP A 797 -38.28 -19.43 1.84
CA ASP A 797 -37.99 -20.54 0.91
C ASP A 797 -37.68 -21.83 1.69
N GLU A 798 -38.74 -22.65 1.94
CA GLU A 798 -38.62 -23.87 2.71
C GLU A 798 -37.72 -24.93 2.01
N ALA A 799 -37.71 -24.96 0.66
CA ALA A 799 -36.90 -25.94 -0.08
C ALA A 799 -35.40 -25.68 0.11
N THR A 800 -34.99 -24.43 -0.07
CA THR A 800 -33.61 -24.00 0.18
C THR A 800 -33.25 -24.11 1.68
N ALA A 801 -34.19 -23.80 2.57
CA ALA A 801 -34.01 -23.94 4.02
C ALA A 801 -33.72 -25.39 4.44
N ALA A 802 -34.42 -26.36 3.87
CA ALA A 802 -34.18 -27.79 4.13
C ALA A 802 -32.77 -28.22 3.67
N ALA A 803 -32.36 -27.79 2.48
CA ALA A 803 -31.03 -28.10 1.95
C ALA A 803 -29.92 -27.46 2.81
N LEU A 804 -30.09 -26.20 3.23
CA LEU A 804 -29.14 -25.50 4.11
C LEU A 804 -29.10 -26.15 5.50
N TYR A 805 -30.22 -26.53 6.05
CA TYR A 805 -30.29 -27.19 7.36
C TYR A 805 -29.46 -28.48 7.36
N ASP A 806 -29.65 -29.36 6.36
CA ASP A 806 -28.92 -30.63 6.27
C ASP A 806 -27.41 -30.40 6.08
N ARG A 807 -27.01 -29.37 5.32
CA ARG A 807 -25.60 -29.03 5.09
C ARG A 807 -24.93 -28.45 6.32
N LEU A 808 -25.61 -27.57 7.06
CA LEU A 808 -25.06 -26.89 8.25
C LEU A 808 -25.11 -27.75 9.52
N ALA A 809 -25.96 -28.79 9.56
CA ALA A 809 -26.14 -29.62 10.75
C ALA A 809 -24.86 -30.28 11.29
N PRO A 810 -23.92 -30.77 10.47
CA PRO A 810 -22.65 -31.32 10.96
C PRO A 810 -21.78 -30.27 11.70
N HIS A 811 -21.94 -28.99 11.38
CA HIS A 811 -21.14 -27.89 11.89
C HIS A 811 -21.77 -27.18 13.12
N GLY A 812 -22.88 -27.70 13.64
CA GLY A 812 -23.70 -27.06 14.68
C GLY A 812 -23.00 -26.79 16.02
N ALA A 813 -21.84 -27.43 16.28
CA ALA A 813 -21.05 -27.24 17.49
C ALA A 813 -20.13 -25.99 17.48
N TYR A 814 -19.99 -25.32 16.34
CA TYR A 814 -18.98 -24.31 16.10
C TYR A 814 -19.54 -22.90 15.87
N GLY A 815 -18.68 -21.91 16.00
CA GLY A 815 -18.97 -20.52 15.61
C GLY A 815 -18.54 -20.24 14.17
N VAL A 816 -19.21 -19.30 13.51
CA VAL A 816 -18.90 -18.87 12.16
C VAL A 816 -17.73 -17.87 12.22
N ALA A 817 -16.53 -18.35 11.88
CA ALA A 817 -15.33 -17.56 11.70
C ALA A 817 -14.95 -17.56 10.22
N SER A 818 -14.58 -16.39 9.66
CA SER A 818 -14.33 -16.23 8.23
C SER A 818 -12.93 -15.63 7.97
N GLY A 819 -12.09 -16.40 7.28
CA GLY A 819 -10.79 -15.97 6.77
C GLY A 819 -9.67 -15.94 7.81
N ALA A 820 -8.43 -15.72 7.36
CA ALA A 820 -7.29 -15.54 8.23
C ALA A 820 -7.37 -14.19 8.97
N GLY A 821 -7.52 -14.25 10.30
CA GLY A 821 -7.80 -13.08 11.13
C GLY A 821 -9.23 -12.57 10.97
N THR A 822 -10.15 -13.46 10.88
CA THR A 822 -11.63 -13.32 10.76
C THR A 822 -12.15 -11.91 10.39
N VAL A 823 -12.83 -11.80 9.25
CA VAL A 823 -13.44 -10.53 8.80
C VAL A 823 -14.55 -10.10 9.73
N PHE A 824 -15.38 -11.06 10.16
CA PHE A 824 -16.53 -10.84 11.03
C PHE A 824 -16.92 -12.15 11.71
N TYR A 825 -17.39 -12.07 12.97
CA TYR A 825 -18.00 -13.20 13.64
C TYR A 825 -19.47 -13.29 13.25
N GLY A 826 -19.87 -14.43 12.67
CA GLY A 826 -21.25 -14.64 12.19
C GLY A 826 -22.22 -15.20 13.23
N GLY A 827 -21.76 -15.48 14.47
CA GLY A 827 -22.57 -16.18 15.47
C GLY A 827 -22.39 -17.70 15.46
N ALA A 828 -23.02 -18.40 16.40
CA ALA A 828 -23.01 -19.84 16.45
C ALA A 828 -23.81 -20.45 15.29
N VAL A 829 -23.28 -21.49 14.63
CA VAL A 829 -23.97 -22.22 13.53
C VAL A 829 -25.33 -22.76 14.00
N ALA A 830 -25.41 -23.23 15.23
CA ALA A 830 -26.67 -23.67 15.85
C ALA A 830 -27.78 -22.59 15.77
N GLY A 831 -27.45 -21.31 15.79
CA GLY A 831 -28.41 -20.22 15.66
C GLY A 831 -29.10 -20.19 14.29
N TYR A 832 -28.34 -20.47 13.23
CA TYR A 832 -28.87 -20.60 11.86
C TYR A 832 -29.73 -21.87 11.74
N LEU A 833 -29.25 -23.00 12.26
CA LEU A 833 -30.02 -24.23 12.32
C LEU A 833 -31.36 -24.05 13.02
N GLY A 834 -31.38 -23.27 14.12
CA GLY A 834 -32.57 -22.92 14.85
C GLY A 834 -33.56 -22.11 14.02
N ARG A 835 -33.11 -21.09 13.28
CA ARG A 835 -33.98 -20.26 12.42
C ARG A 835 -34.50 -21.03 11.19
N LEU A 836 -33.66 -21.86 10.59
CA LEU A 836 -34.04 -22.74 9.49
C LEU A 836 -35.07 -23.79 9.95
N ALA A 837 -34.85 -24.41 11.12
CA ALA A 837 -35.79 -25.36 11.71
C ALA A 837 -37.14 -24.67 12.04
N LEU A 838 -37.11 -23.41 12.44
CA LEU A 838 -38.31 -22.62 12.71
C LEU A 838 -39.13 -22.38 11.43
N LEU A 839 -38.46 -22.01 10.32
CA LEU A 839 -39.11 -21.87 9.01
C LEU A 839 -39.72 -23.21 8.54
N LEU A 840 -39.05 -24.33 8.80
CA LEU A 840 -39.52 -25.68 8.45
C LEU A 840 -40.59 -26.23 9.41
N GLY A 841 -41.10 -25.45 10.36
CA GLY A 841 -42.10 -25.89 11.32
C GLY A 841 -41.61 -26.91 12.37
N ARG A 842 -40.26 -27.11 12.48
CA ARG A 842 -39.64 -28.08 13.40
C ARG A 842 -39.35 -27.42 14.76
N HIS A 843 -40.39 -26.95 15.47
CA HIS A 843 -40.27 -26.03 16.60
C HIS A 843 -39.41 -26.56 17.76
N ASP A 844 -39.53 -27.84 18.15
CA ASP A 844 -38.71 -28.40 19.23
C ASP A 844 -37.22 -28.46 18.86
N LYS A 845 -36.90 -28.83 17.58
CA LYS A 845 -35.52 -28.74 17.11
C LYS A 845 -34.99 -27.30 17.06
N ALA A 846 -35.87 -26.39 16.66
CA ALA A 846 -35.51 -24.95 16.66
C ALA A 846 -35.12 -24.47 18.05
N ILE A 847 -35.90 -24.81 19.08
CA ILE A 847 -35.62 -24.44 20.46
C ILE A 847 -34.30 -25.06 20.92
N ALA A 848 -34.10 -26.35 20.70
CA ALA A 848 -32.84 -27.03 21.11
C ALA A 848 -31.61 -26.38 20.46
N HIS A 849 -31.65 -26.08 19.16
CA HIS A 849 -30.54 -25.43 18.46
C HIS A 849 -30.30 -23.96 18.96
N LEU A 850 -31.36 -23.20 19.21
CA LEU A 850 -31.23 -21.82 19.67
C LEU A 850 -30.68 -21.74 21.12
N GLU A 851 -31.06 -22.69 22.01
CA GLU A 851 -30.48 -22.82 23.35
C GLU A 851 -28.99 -23.21 23.28
N GLN A 852 -28.63 -24.12 22.38
CA GLN A 852 -27.23 -24.46 22.12
C GLN A 852 -26.46 -23.23 21.64
N ALA A 853 -26.99 -22.47 20.67
CA ALA A 853 -26.38 -21.26 20.14
C ALA A 853 -26.22 -20.17 21.24
N GLN A 854 -27.26 -19.98 22.05
CA GLN A 854 -27.18 -19.04 23.16
C GLN A 854 -26.05 -19.42 24.14
N THR A 855 -25.94 -20.71 24.49
CA THR A 855 -24.89 -21.22 25.37
C THR A 855 -23.50 -21.01 24.78
N PHE A 856 -23.34 -21.23 23.47
CA PHE A 856 -22.08 -21.01 22.76
C PHE A 856 -21.68 -19.53 22.77
N ASP A 857 -22.57 -18.64 22.37
CA ASP A 857 -22.31 -17.22 22.25
C ASP A 857 -22.15 -16.50 23.62
N MET A 858 -22.72 -17.07 24.69
CA MET A 858 -22.45 -16.61 26.07
C MET A 858 -20.98 -16.85 26.48
N ARG A 859 -20.34 -17.93 26.05
CA ARG A 859 -18.90 -18.20 26.31
C ARG A 859 -17.99 -17.16 25.64
N LEU A 860 -18.43 -16.63 24.49
CA LEU A 860 -17.74 -15.56 23.75
C LEU A 860 -18.11 -14.15 24.23
N SER A 861 -19.01 -14.02 25.23
CA SER A 861 -19.58 -12.73 25.62
C SER A 861 -20.24 -11.98 24.46
N ALA A 862 -20.73 -12.71 23.46
CA ALA A 862 -21.31 -12.20 22.21
C ALA A 862 -22.74 -11.69 22.43
N ARG A 863 -22.87 -10.63 23.22
CA ARG A 863 -24.17 -10.04 23.66
C ARG A 863 -25.19 -9.80 22.55
N PRO A 864 -24.80 -9.28 21.37
CA PRO A 864 -25.72 -9.09 20.25
C PRO A 864 -26.35 -10.42 19.76
N PHE A 865 -25.52 -11.47 19.59
CA PHE A 865 -25.98 -12.78 19.13
C PHE A 865 -26.84 -13.50 20.15
N VAL A 866 -26.48 -13.43 21.44
CA VAL A 866 -27.31 -13.94 22.52
C VAL A 866 -28.72 -13.31 22.49
N ALA A 867 -28.81 -12.01 22.23
CA ALA A 867 -30.10 -11.31 22.12
C ALA A 867 -30.89 -11.76 20.86
N LEU A 868 -30.20 -11.99 19.73
CA LEU A 868 -30.82 -12.54 18.50
C LEU A 868 -31.39 -13.94 18.75
N HIS A 869 -30.66 -14.82 19.44
CA HIS A 869 -31.13 -16.15 19.78
C HIS A 869 -32.35 -16.09 20.70
N ARG A 870 -32.37 -15.16 21.68
CA ARG A 870 -33.55 -14.93 22.53
C ARG A 870 -34.76 -14.48 21.72
N LEU A 871 -34.58 -13.57 20.74
CA LEU A 871 -35.68 -13.16 19.86
C LEU A 871 -36.26 -14.36 19.10
N SER A 872 -35.39 -15.18 18.51
CA SER A 872 -35.79 -16.38 17.78
C SER A 872 -36.39 -17.46 18.69
N LEU A 873 -35.88 -17.62 19.92
CA LEU A 873 -36.49 -18.49 20.94
C LEU A 873 -37.92 -18.06 21.32
N ALA A 874 -38.14 -16.74 21.48
CA ALA A 874 -39.46 -16.22 21.74
C ALA A 874 -40.45 -16.54 20.60
N GLN A 875 -40.00 -16.43 19.34
CA GLN A 875 -40.76 -16.82 18.14
C GLN A 875 -41.06 -18.34 18.14
N ALA A 876 -40.04 -19.14 18.45
CA ALA A 876 -40.13 -20.60 18.45
C ALA A 876 -41.15 -21.11 19.50
N HIS A 877 -41.10 -20.57 20.73
CA HIS A 877 -42.07 -20.86 21.78
C HIS A 877 -43.47 -20.44 21.38
N LEU A 878 -43.62 -19.19 20.82
CA LEU A 878 -44.93 -18.71 20.39
C LEU A 878 -45.57 -19.65 19.33
N LEU A 879 -44.74 -20.11 18.36
CA LEU A 879 -45.22 -20.99 17.28
C LEU A 879 -45.46 -22.43 17.74
N ARG A 880 -44.70 -22.91 18.72
CA ARG A 880 -44.93 -24.23 19.31
C ARG A 880 -46.24 -24.29 20.10
N GLY A 881 -46.53 -23.23 20.86
CA GLY A 881 -47.80 -23.07 21.60
C GLY A 881 -48.06 -24.10 22.71
N ALA A 882 -47.01 -24.73 23.26
CA ALA A 882 -47.12 -25.63 24.37
C ALA A 882 -47.53 -24.90 25.69
N PRO A 883 -48.09 -25.59 26.68
CA PRO A 883 -48.43 -24.98 27.96
C PRO A 883 -47.23 -24.29 28.60
N GLY A 884 -47.33 -23.01 28.89
CA GLY A 884 -46.25 -22.19 29.43
C GLY A 884 -45.41 -21.43 28.43
N ASP A 885 -45.45 -21.80 27.16
CA ASP A 885 -44.64 -21.20 26.10
C ASP A 885 -44.88 -19.71 25.92
N HIS A 886 -46.14 -19.27 26.05
CA HIS A 886 -46.49 -17.85 25.97
C HIS A 886 -45.77 -17.02 27.05
N ALA A 887 -45.71 -17.52 28.28
CA ALA A 887 -44.99 -16.81 29.34
C ALA A 887 -43.48 -16.81 29.14
N VAL A 888 -42.92 -17.90 28.63
CA VAL A 888 -41.50 -17.98 28.24
C VAL A 888 -41.20 -16.99 27.12
N ALA A 889 -42.00 -17.00 26.06
CA ALA A 889 -41.86 -16.10 24.93
C ALA A 889 -41.91 -14.62 25.33
N ALA A 890 -42.90 -14.25 26.16
CA ALA A 890 -43.05 -12.89 26.64
C ALA A 890 -41.87 -12.41 27.48
N ARG A 891 -41.32 -13.23 28.37
CA ARG A 891 -40.11 -12.90 29.12
C ARG A 891 -38.90 -12.77 28.26
N THR A 892 -38.68 -13.75 27.35
CA THR A 892 -37.48 -13.85 26.51
C THR A 892 -37.41 -12.71 25.51
N VAL A 893 -38.56 -12.27 24.93
CA VAL A 893 -38.60 -11.11 24.03
C VAL A 893 -38.29 -9.79 24.74
N GLN A 894 -38.73 -9.65 25.97
CA GLN A 894 -38.41 -8.46 26.77
C GLN A 894 -36.90 -8.39 27.10
N GLU A 895 -36.27 -9.50 27.44
CA GLU A 895 -34.81 -9.58 27.66
C GLU A 895 -34.03 -9.25 26.39
N ALA A 896 -34.49 -9.73 25.24
CA ALA A 896 -33.90 -9.40 23.94
C ALA A 896 -34.04 -7.91 23.62
N ALA A 897 -35.24 -7.34 23.77
CA ALA A 897 -35.51 -5.93 23.50
C ALA A 897 -34.68 -4.99 24.43
N ALA A 898 -34.54 -5.36 25.72
CA ALA A 898 -33.69 -4.63 26.64
C ALA A 898 -32.21 -4.62 26.22
N THR A 899 -31.74 -5.75 25.71
CA THR A 899 -30.36 -5.86 25.19
C THR A 899 -30.19 -5.06 23.91
N PHE A 900 -31.11 -5.16 22.95
CA PHE A 900 -31.06 -4.41 21.69
C PHE A 900 -31.08 -2.89 21.93
N ARG A 901 -31.87 -2.42 22.88
CA ARG A 901 -31.90 -0.99 23.24
C ARG A 901 -30.58 -0.53 23.83
N ARG A 902 -29.96 -1.32 24.72
CA ARG A 902 -28.66 -1.00 25.34
C ARG A 902 -27.52 -1.00 24.33
N LEU A 903 -27.58 -1.87 23.31
CA LEU A 903 -26.53 -2.02 22.30
C LEU A 903 -26.78 -1.16 21.06
N ASP A 904 -27.81 -0.34 21.02
CA ASP A 904 -28.18 0.48 19.86
C ASP A 904 -28.35 -0.38 18.56
N MET A 905 -29.28 -1.33 18.64
CA MET A 905 -29.68 -2.20 17.51
C MET A 905 -31.11 -1.88 17.08
N PRO A 906 -31.35 -0.75 16.38
CA PRO A 906 -32.69 -0.20 16.20
C PRO A 906 -33.63 -1.12 15.41
N GLY A 907 -33.16 -1.76 14.33
CA GLY A 907 -33.98 -2.68 13.55
C GLY A 907 -34.37 -3.92 14.35
N ARG A 908 -33.44 -4.50 15.11
CA ARG A 908 -33.70 -5.66 15.98
C ARG A 908 -34.62 -5.31 17.16
N LEU A 909 -34.50 -4.10 17.67
CA LEU A 909 -35.42 -3.59 18.69
C LEU A 909 -36.86 -3.46 18.15
N ALA A 910 -37.00 -2.97 16.90
CA ALA A 910 -38.32 -2.89 16.27
C ALA A 910 -38.92 -4.29 16.04
N GLU A 911 -38.15 -5.29 15.59
CA GLU A 911 -38.61 -6.68 15.48
C GLU A 911 -39.07 -7.27 16.83
N ALA A 912 -38.26 -7.05 17.88
CA ALA A 912 -38.59 -7.53 19.22
C ALA A 912 -39.85 -6.83 19.80
N THR A 913 -40.03 -5.54 19.56
CA THR A 913 -41.20 -4.77 19.98
C THR A 913 -42.46 -5.28 19.26
N ALA A 914 -42.41 -5.46 17.95
CA ALA A 914 -43.52 -6.01 17.18
C ALA A 914 -43.93 -7.43 17.67
N LEU A 915 -42.94 -8.27 18.04
CA LEU A 915 -43.25 -9.59 18.61
C LEU A 915 -43.86 -9.46 20.00
N ALA A 916 -43.38 -8.55 20.84
CA ALA A 916 -43.93 -8.30 22.19
C ALA A 916 -45.40 -7.81 22.12
N ASP A 917 -45.71 -6.92 21.14
CA ASP A 917 -47.09 -6.43 20.90
C ASP A 917 -48.02 -7.58 20.45
N ARG A 918 -47.53 -8.46 19.55
CA ARG A 918 -48.32 -9.66 19.19
C ARG A 918 -48.56 -10.58 20.35
N LEU A 919 -47.60 -10.77 21.25
CA LEU A 919 -47.74 -11.56 22.45
C LEU A 919 -48.71 -10.90 23.45
N SER A 920 -48.76 -9.58 23.53
CA SER A 920 -49.71 -8.85 24.42
C SER A 920 -51.14 -8.88 23.90
N THR A 921 -51.31 -8.89 22.54
CA THR A 921 -52.63 -8.93 21.90
C THR A 921 -53.17 -10.35 21.73
N ALA A 922 -52.32 -11.37 21.70
CA ALA A 922 -52.71 -12.77 21.76
C ALA A 922 -53.26 -13.05 23.15
N ARG A 923 -54.59 -13.03 23.33
CA ARG A 923 -55.20 -13.51 24.58
C ARG A 923 -54.65 -14.92 24.80
N PRO A 924 -54.17 -15.26 26.02
CA PRO A 924 -53.83 -16.62 26.35
C PRO A 924 -55.08 -17.45 26.05
N THR A 925 -54.96 -18.47 25.21
CA THR A 925 -56.04 -19.46 25.04
C THR A 925 -56.24 -20.00 26.44
N ASP A 926 -57.36 -19.64 27.07
CA ASP A 926 -57.68 -20.12 28.40
C ASP A 926 -57.57 -21.67 28.35
N PRO A 927 -56.67 -22.28 29.12
CA PRO A 927 -56.46 -23.73 29.07
C PRO A 927 -57.70 -24.51 29.52
N LEU A 928 -58.70 -23.82 30.08
CA LEU A 928 -59.96 -24.40 30.53
C LEU A 928 -61.07 -24.19 29.50
N THR A 929 -61.81 -25.24 29.24
CA THR A 929 -63.06 -25.17 28.49
C THR A 929 -64.08 -24.32 29.29
N ALA A 930 -65.11 -23.80 28.65
CA ALA A 930 -66.16 -23.06 29.29
C ALA A 930 -66.74 -23.80 30.49
N ARG A 931 -66.91 -25.11 30.40
CA ARG A 931 -67.44 -26.00 31.47
C ARG A 931 -66.43 -26.21 32.60
N GLU A 932 -65.14 -26.36 32.27
CA GLU A 932 -64.05 -26.50 33.23
C GLU A 932 -63.85 -25.17 34.01
N ARG A 933 -63.99 -24.04 33.34
CA ARG A 933 -63.92 -22.70 33.98
C ARG A 933 -65.07 -22.47 34.95
N GLU A 934 -66.29 -22.86 34.57
CA GLU A 934 -67.48 -22.79 35.46
C GLU A 934 -67.27 -23.65 36.71
N ILE A 935 -66.72 -24.85 36.56
CA ILE A 935 -66.41 -25.72 37.72
C ILE A 935 -65.25 -25.12 38.55
N ALA A 936 -64.19 -24.56 37.93
CA ALA A 936 -63.10 -23.88 38.64
C ALA A 936 -63.62 -22.70 39.46
N ALA A 937 -64.53 -21.90 38.91
CA ALA A 937 -65.20 -20.78 39.64
C ALA A 937 -65.94 -21.29 40.84
N LEU A 938 -66.72 -22.35 40.76
CA LEU A 938 -67.48 -22.94 41.88
C LEU A 938 -66.56 -23.59 42.92
N VAL A 939 -65.40 -24.14 42.49
CA VAL A 939 -64.37 -24.66 43.40
C VAL A 939 -63.77 -23.48 44.21
N THR A 940 -63.50 -22.35 43.51
CA THR A 940 -62.95 -21.13 44.11
C THR A 940 -63.96 -20.49 45.09
N ALA A 941 -65.27 -20.65 44.82
CA ALA A 941 -66.33 -20.24 45.74
C ALA A 941 -66.52 -21.17 47.01
N GLY A 942 -65.65 -22.20 47.16
CA GLY A 942 -65.59 -23.12 48.27
C GLY A 942 -66.58 -24.26 48.20
N MET A 943 -67.30 -24.50 47.11
CA MET A 943 -68.32 -25.53 46.99
C MET A 943 -67.69 -26.93 46.91
N SER A 944 -68.35 -27.92 47.61
CA SER A 944 -67.93 -29.35 47.47
C SER A 944 -68.29 -29.94 46.10
N ASN A 945 -67.67 -31.06 45.69
CA ASN A 945 -68.02 -31.72 44.45
C ASN A 945 -69.50 -32.11 44.35
N LYS A 946 -70.11 -32.51 45.46
CA LYS A 946 -71.53 -32.80 45.54
C LYS A 946 -72.40 -31.54 45.32
N ALA A 947 -72.07 -30.43 45.96
CA ALA A 947 -72.77 -29.15 45.77
C ALA A 947 -72.63 -28.60 44.36
N ILE A 948 -71.47 -28.81 43.68
CA ILE A 948 -71.23 -28.42 42.29
C ILE A 948 -72.03 -29.34 41.35
N ALA A 949 -72.13 -30.65 41.66
CA ALA A 949 -72.91 -31.63 40.91
C ALA A 949 -74.39 -31.29 40.93
N ASP A 950 -74.93 -30.98 42.11
CA ASP A 950 -76.29 -30.56 42.26
C ASP A 950 -76.63 -29.26 41.53
N LYS A 951 -75.72 -28.29 41.60
CA LYS A 951 -75.91 -26.96 40.97
C LYS A 951 -75.81 -27.05 39.41
N LEU A 952 -74.99 -27.89 38.91
CA LEU A 952 -74.74 -28.03 37.44
C LEU A 952 -75.48 -29.19 36.78
N VAL A 953 -76.35 -29.93 37.56
CA VAL A 953 -77.10 -31.09 37.12
C VAL A 953 -76.17 -32.15 36.52
N LEU A 954 -75.06 -32.50 37.20
CA LEU A 954 -74.10 -33.52 36.86
C LEU A 954 -74.03 -34.60 37.95
N SER A 955 -73.37 -35.73 37.66
CA SER A 955 -72.93 -36.66 38.66
C SER A 955 -71.73 -36.15 39.46
N GLU A 956 -71.59 -36.49 40.71
CA GLU A 956 -70.42 -36.12 41.53
C GLU A 956 -69.14 -36.66 40.95
N ARG A 957 -69.16 -37.84 40.35
CA ARG A 957 -68.06 -38.48 39.62
C ARG A 957 -67.66 -37.67 38.36
N THR A 958 -68.61 -37.04 37.68
CA THR A 958 -68.33 -36.17 36.50
C THR A 958 -67.62 -34.91 36.96
N VAL A 959 -68.06 -34.30 38.05
CA VAL A 959 -67.37 -33.11 38.60
C VAL A 959 -65.97 -33.45 39.08
N GLU A 960 -65.78 -34.61 39.73
CA GLU A 960 -64.48 -35.08 40.16
C GLU A 960 -63.51 -35.28 38.97
N THR A 961 -64.02 -35.81 37.84
CA THR A 961 -63.24 -35.93 36.61
C THR A 961 -62.86 -34.59 36.00
N HIS A 962 -63.82 -33.65 35.98
CA HIS A 962 -63.51 -32.26 35.52
C HIS A 962 -62.49 -31.57 36.42
N VAL A 963 -62.60 -31.64 37.74
CA VAL A 963 -61.63 -31.05 38.68
C VAL A 963 -60.27 -31.66 38.51
N ARG A 964 -60.16 -32.99 38.27
CA ARG A 964 -58.89 -33.66 38.00
C ARG A 964 -58.29 -33.19 36.66
N ASN A 965 -59.11 -33.08 35.63
CA ASN A 965 -58.68 -32.56 34.33
C ASN A 965 -58.23 -31.11 34.41
N VAL A 966 -58.92 -30.25 35.13
CA VAL A 966 -58.52 -28.86 35.36
C VAL A 966 -57.18 -28.80 36.08
N LEU A 967 -57.01 -29.59 37.16
CA LEU A 967 -55.73 -29.64 37.89
C LEU A 967 -54.59 -30.10 36.98
N ALA A 968 -54.82 -31.16 36.18
CA ALA A 968 -53.84 -31.66 35.24
C ALA A 968 -53.49 -30.63 34.16
N LYS A 969 -54.47 -29.95 33.55
CA LYS A 969 -54.27 -28.93 32.51
C LYS A 969 -53.48 -27.71 33.05
N LEU A 970 -53.65 -27.38 34.34
CA LEU A 970 -53.02 -26.24 35.03
C LEU A 970 -51.71 -26.62 35.74
N GLY A 971 -51.31 -27.90 35.69
CA GLY A 971 -50.08 -28.38 36.38
C GLY A 971 -50.22 -28.30 37.93
N LEU A 972 -51.46 -28.31 38.46
CA LEU A 972 -51.73 -28.21 39.87
C LEU A 972 -51.97 -29.58 40.49
N THR A 973 -51.56 -29.75 41.76
CA THR A 973 -51.71 -31.05 42.48
C THR A 973 -52.80 -31.02 43.55
N ARG A 974 -53.28 -29.81 43.96
CA ARG A 974 -54.23 -29.66 45.05
C ARG A 974 -55.38 -28.71 44.67
N ARG A 975 -56.57 -29.03 45.10
CA ARG A 975 -57.80 -28.23 44.91
C ARG A 975 -57.64 -26.77 45.42
N THR A 976 -56.95 -26.60 46.52
CA THR A 976 -56.69 -25.24 47.10
C THR A 976 -55.82 -24.38 46.17
N GLN A 977 -54.88 -24.97 45.40
CA GLN A 977 -54.07 -24.26 44.41
C GLN A 977 -54.94 -23.76 43.23
N LEU A 978 -56.03 -24.49 42.90
CA LEU A 978 -56.93 -24.05 41.82
C LEU A 978 -57.65 -22.77 42.22
N ALA A 979 -58.12 -22.66 43.52
CA ALA A 979 -58.74 -21.45 44.01
C ALA A 979 -57.81 -20.23 43.97
N THR A 980 -56.52 -20.40 44.33
CA THR A 980 -55.51 -19.36 44.29
C THR A 980 -55.21 -18.94 42.83
N TRP A 981 -55.10 -19.94 41.93
CA TRP A 981 -54.88 -19.68 40.49
C TRP A 981 -56.03 -18.88 39.86
N TYR A 982 -57.30 -19.31 40.13
CA TYR A 982 -58.49 -18.65 39.58
C TYR A 982 -58.64 -17.18 40.06
N LEU A 983 -58.30 -16.91 41.31
CA LEU A 983 -58.27 -15.55 41.83
C LEU A 983 -57.18 -14.69 41.30
N SER A 984 -56.04 -15.26 40.95
CA SER A 984 -54.97 -14.54 40.33
C SER A 984 -55.19 -14.29 38.82
N ALA A 985 -55.79 -15.25 38.10
CA ALA A 985 -56.12 -15.14 36.67
C ALA A 985 -57.29 -14.16 36.40
N GLY A 986 -58.16 -13.91 37.35
CA GLY A 986 -59.24 -12.92 37.22
C GLY A 986 -58.87 -11.45 37.54
N ARG A 987 -57.60 -11.21 37.88
CA ARG A 987 -57.05 -9.84 38.11
C ARG A 987 -56.15 -9.32 36.98
N SER A 988 -55.87 -10.11 35.94
CA SER A 988 -55.25 -9.73 34.69
C SER A 988 -56.32 -9.71 33.58
#